data_3d9ac064ce954d507fad7873131c3474
#
_entry.id   3d9ac064ce954d507fad7873131c3474
#
_cell.length_a   1.000
_cell.length_b   1.000
_cell.length_c   1.000
_cell.angle_alpha   90.00
_cell.angle_beta   90.00
_cell.angle_gamma   90.00
#
_symmetry.space_group_name_H-M   'P 1'
#
loop_
_entity.id
_entity.type
_entity.pdbx_description
1 polymer ?
#
loop_
_entity_poly.entity_id
_entity_poly.type
_entity_poly.pdbx_seq_one_letter_code
_entity_poly.pdbx_strand_id
1 'polypeptide(L)'
;MAILGTQLHSPVNAQKAVKDGYDDNFVVAAQSFADLQLLRYQIPGFKSLSLQQKKLSYYLYEAALCGRDIIYDQKSKNGLLLRKTLEVAYGSYKRDKKSANWKKFESYCGQFWFSNGNHHHYGNEKFVPECSWDYFSSVLKASNMSSMPKNPGESNDAFLARVKPLFYDMSVEPMVVDQRPDIDNVANSSNNFYEGVSQKEVESFYSKFDTKNNAPSWGLNSKLSKENGQILEKTWKSGGMYGAAIDKIIFWLEKAAGVAEDEQQKKSLELLAQFYKTGDLKTWDDYNIAWVGTSSRIDAVNGFIEVYLDAIGKKGSFESTVSLKDMEETKRIEAIANQAQWFEDNSPISKEHKKATVKGITGKAITVIVESGDAAPSTPIGINLPNAEWIRKEHGSKSVSLTNIIHSYNVLGAKSGMADEFAVSPVVLARMKKYGALSSDLHTDMHECIGHASGQINPGVETTDKTLKNYASCLEEARADLVGLYYILDQKLVDMGVMPSLEVGKAGYDNYMMNGLMTQLTRLKPGAKIEEAHMRNRALIAHWAFEKGLKDNVVSYVKKNNKTYVQVNDYTKLRALFGELLKQIQRIKSEGDYEAGKALVETYGVNVDPVLHKEILERFAKLGIKPYKGFIQPKLVAVKKGNDIADVKVEYPDNFFRQMMDYGKNYGYLPVKN
;
A
#
# COMPACT_ATOMS: atom_id res chain seq x y z
N MET A 1 51.92 -0.75 57.13
CA MET A 1 50.52 -1.27 57.12
C MET A 1 49.64 -0.34 56.35
N ALA A 2 49.35 -0.69 55.12
CA ALA A 2 48.48 0.08 54.24
C ALA A 2 47.21 -0.75 54.00
N ILE A 3 46.08 -0.20 54.38
CA ILE A 3 44.77 -0.83 54.24
C ILE A 3 44.23 -0.42 52.84
N LEU A 4 44.12 -1.39 51.92
CA LEU A 4 43.43 -1.22 50.64
C LEU A 4 41.90 -1.29 50.87
N GLY A 5 41.23 -0.18 50.61
CA GLY A 5 39.77 -0.14 50.52
C GLY A 5 39.29 -0.61 49.16
N THR A 6 38.60 -1.73 49.08
CA THR A 6 37.89 -2.23 47.94
C THR A 6 36.58 -1.47 47.77
N GLN A 7 36.48 -0.62 46.74
CA GLN A 7 35.20 -0.06 46.31
C GLN A 7 34.41 -1.12 45.52
N LEU A 8 33.29 -1.54 46.12
CA LEU A 8 32.27 -2.33 45.45
C LEU A 8 31.53 -1.43 44.45
N HIS A 9 31.77 -1.64 43.15
CA HIS A 9 30.94 -1.07 42.10
C HIS A 9 29.62 -1.82 42.09
N SER A 10 28.54 -1.14 42.44
CA SER A 10 27.17 -1.61 42.22
C SER A 10 26.93 -1.76 40.69
N PRO A 11 26.27 -2.84 40.27
CA PRO A 11 25.94 -2.97 38.83
C PRO A 11 24.95 -1.88 38.44
N VAL A 12 25.36 -1.03 37.52
CA VAL A 12 24.47 -0.10 36.84
C VAL A 12 23.43 -0.96 36.12
N ASN A 13 22.18 -0.90 36.59
CA ASN A 13 21.04 -1.44 35.89
C ASN A 13 21.02 -0.83 34.48
N ALA A 14 21.37 -1.61 33.48
CA ALA A 14 21.09 -1.29 32.09
C ALA A 14 19.57 -1.26 31.96
N GLN A 15 18.97 -0.09 32.12
CA GLN A 15 17.62 0.16 31.67
C GLN A 15 17.59 -0.26 30.19
N LYS A 16 16.78 -1.28 29.87
CA LYS A 16 16.43 -1.60 28.48
C LYS A 16 16.04 -0.28 27.84
N ALA A 17 16.81 0.16 26.86
CA ALA A 17 16.42 1.27 26.01
C ALA A 17 15.03 0.90 25.45
N VAL A 18 14.01 1.59 25.91
CA VAL A 18 12.67 1.50 25.37
C VAL A 18 12.84 1.88 23.91
N LYS A 19 12.51 0.98 22.97
CA LYS A 19 12.43 1.31 21.54
C LYS A 19 11.57 2.55 21.46
N ASP A 20 12.16 3.66 20.99
CA ASP A 20 11.58 4.99 21.13
C ASP A 20 10.20 5.03 20.48
N GLY A 21 9.17 4.98 21.31
CA GLY A 21 7.82 5.35 20.95
C GLY A 21 6.76 4.26 20.75
N TYR A 22 7.05 2.97 20.67
CA TYR A 22 6.03 1.92 20.68
C TYR A 22 5.63 1.52 22.11
N ASP A 23 4.33 1.52 22.38
CA ASP A 23 3.75 0.92 23.58
C ASP A 23 3.44 -0.56 23.30
N ASP A 24 4.14 -1.48 23.96
CA ASP A 24 3.97 -2.92 23.81
C ASP A 24 2.56 -3.41 24.22
N ASN A 25 1.84 -2.63 25.04
CA ASN A 25 0.46 -2.92 25.43
C ASN A 25 -0.57 -2.41 24.43
N PHE A 26 -0.15 -1.73 23.37
CA PHE A 26 -1.06 -1.22 22.37
C PHE A 26 -1.76 -2.35 21.60
N VAL A 27 -3.09 -2.31 21.59
CA VAL A 27 -3.90 -3.31 20.90
C VAL A 27 -3.95 -2.96 19.42
N VAL A 28 -3.20 -3.70 18.61
CA VAL A 28 -3.15 -3.52 17.15
C VAL A 28 -4.43 -4.02 16.47
N ALA A 29 -4.91 -5.23 16.79
CA ALA A 29 -6.14 -5.78 16.22
C ALA A 29 -7.36 -5.09 16.85
N ALA A 30 -8.16 -4.38 16.05
CA ALA A 30 -9.31 -3.62 16.55
C ALA A 30 -10.64 -4.33 16.28
N GLN A 31 -11.08 -4.40 15.04
CA GLN A 31 -12.40 -4.91 14.64
C GLN A 31 -12.28 -5.86 13.46
N SER A 32 -13.27 -6.78 13.32
CA SER A 32 -13.40 -7.59 12.12
C SER A 32 -14.87 -7.69 11.70
N PHE A 33 -15.11 -7.64 10.40
CA PHE A 33 -16.43 -7.86 9.79
C PHE A 33 -16.22 -8.36 8.36
N ALA A 34 -17.19 -9.10 7.82
CA ALA A 34 -17.06 -9.75 6.53
C ALA A 34 -15.72 -10.52 6.43
N ASP A 35 -14.94 -10.26 5.40
CA ASP A 35 -13.60 -10.81 5.15
C ASP A 35 -12.45 -9.89 5.60
N LEU A 36 -12.76 -8.85 6.39
CA LEU A 36 -11.86 -7.78 6.77
C LEU A 36 -11.42 -7.86 8.23
N GLN A 37 -10.14 -7.58 8.49
CA GLN A 37 -9.58 -7.32 9.80
C GLN A 37 -9.05 -5.88 9.86
N LEU A 38 -9.63 -5.05 10.73
CA LEU A 38 -9.18 -3.69 10.97
C LEU A 38 -8.08 -3.68 12.04
N LEU A 39 -7.02 -2.99 11.74
CA LEU A 39 -5.85 -2.79 12.58
C LEU A 39 -5.75 -1.34 13.03
N ARG A 40 -4.92 -1.10 14.03
CA ARG A 40 -4.49 0.21 14.49
C ARG A 40 -2.97 0.27 14.44
N TYR A 41 -2.44 1.46 14.26
CA TYR A 41 -1.01 1.69 14.32
C TYR A 41 -0.66 2.88 15.22
N GLN A 42 0.54 2.87 15.76
CA GLN A 42 1.09 3.95 16.58
C GLN A 42 1.92 4.89 15.71
N ILE A 43 2.14 6.11 16.21
CA ILE A 43 3.03 7.10 15.59
C ILE A 43 4.24 7.31 16.51
N PRO A 44 5.24 6.40 16.51
CA PRO A 44 6.46 6.60 17.28
C PRO A 44 7.16 7.89 16.86
N GLY A 45 7.82 8.54 17.81
CA GLY A 45 8.53 9.79 17.58
C GLY A 45 7.68 11.05 17.53
N PHE A 46 6.33 10.97 17.49
CA PHE A 46 5.47 12.15 17.43
C PHE A 46 5.56 13.05 18.67
N LYS A 47 5.71 12.46 19.86
CA LYS A 47 5.80 13.23 21.11
C LYS A 47 7.04 14.11 21.18
N SER A 48 8.13 13.69 20.54
CA SER A 48 9.41 14.40 20.50
C SER A 48 9.49 15.53 19.46
N LEU A 49 8.44 15.69 18.62
CA LEU A 49 8.38 16.74 17.64
C LEU A 49 8.32 18.14 18.29
N SER A 50 8.97 19.11 17.68
CA SER A 50 8.81 20.52 18.05
C SER A 50 7.37 20.98 17.83
N LEU A 51 6.96 22.08 18.47
CA LEU A 51 5.63 22.65 18.26
C LEU A 51 5.38 23.03 16.80
N GLN A 52 6.41 23.54 16.09
CA GLN A 52 6.33 23.83 14.67
C GLN A 52 6.02 22.57 13.85
N GLN A 53 6.76 21.48 14.08
CA GLN A 53 6.54 20.19 13.39
C GLN A 53 5.18 19.59 13.74
N LYS A 54 4.72 19.69 14.97
CA LYS A 54 3.36 19.27 15.37
C LYS A 54 2.28 20.09 14.66
N LYS A 55 2.44 21.41 14.55
CA LYS A 55 1.52 22.27 13.78
C LYS A 55 1.51 21.90 12.30
N LEU A 56 2.69 21.69 11.71
CA LEU A 56 2.85 21.24 10.33
C LEU A 56 2.13 19.91 10.10
N SER A 57 2.39 18.92 10.95
CA SER A 57 1.70 17.61 10.90
C SER A 57 0.18 17.76 10.98
N TYR A 58 -0.33 18.60 11.88
CA TYR A 58 -1.75 18.84 12.02
C TYR A 58 -2.38 19.49 10.79
N TYR A 59 -1.73 20.49 10.20
CA TYR A 59 -2.25 21.16 9.01
C TYR A 59 -2.25 20.23 7.78
N LEU A 60 -1.21 19.41 7.62
CA LEU A 60 -1.15 18.40 6.57
C LEU A 60 -2.18 17.28 6.79
N TYR A 61 -2.41 16.87 8.05
CA TYR A 61 -3.45 15.92 8.44
C TYR A 61 -4.85 16.43 8.03
N GLU A 62 -5.16 17.69 8.33
CA GLU A 62 -6.43 18.30 7.93
C GLU A 62 -6.56 18.39 6.40
N ALA A 63 -5.48 18.77 5.70
CA ALA A 63 -5.46 18.80 4.24
C ALA A 63 -5.73 17.40 3.63
N ALA A 64 -5.13 16.35 4.18
CA ALA A 64 -5.32 14.98 3.73
C ALA A 64 -6.79 14.54 3.83
N LEU A 65 -7.43 14.80 4.97
CA LEU A 65 -8.80 14.37 5.21
C LEU A 65 -9.84 15.21 4.44
N CYS A 66 -9.53 16.48 4.11
CA CYS A 66 -10.43 17.31 3.31
C CYS A 66 -10.72 16.75 1.92
N GLY A 67 -9.79 16.00 1.32
CA GLY A 67 -9.95 15.38 0.01
C GLY A 67 -10.60 14.00 -0.01
N ARG A 68 -10.84 13.38 1.16
CA ARG A 68 -11.28 11.97 1.23
C ARG A 68 -12.56 11.63 0.48
N ASP A 69 -13.43 12.61 0.28
CA ASP A 69 -14.70 12.39 -0.43
C ASP A 69 -14.50 12.18 -1.93
N ILE A 70 -13.40 12.69 -2.47
CA ILE A 70 -13.12 12.66 -3.92
C ILE A 70 -13.07 11.23 -4.42
N ILE A 71 -12.42 10.30 -3.70
CA ILE A 71 -12.29 8.90 -4.14
C ILE A 71 -13.65 8.19 -4.26
N TYR A 72 -14.65 8.53 -3.42
CA TYR A 72 -15.99 7.95 -3.54
C TYR A 72 -16.66 8.34 -4.86
N ASP A 73 -16.51 9.59 -5.29
CA ASP A 73 -17.04 10.06 -6.57
C ASP A 73 -16.23 9.52 -7.76
N GLN A 74 -14.92 9.40 -7.61
CA GLN A 74 -14.05 8.83 -8.65
C GLN A 74 -14.37 7.35 -8.93
N LYS A 75 -14.69 6.56 -7.89
CA LYS A 75 -15.05 5.14 -8.04
C LYS A 75 -16.43 4.91 -8.65
N SER A 76 -17.39 5.81 -8.41
CA SER A 76 -18.72 5.78 -9.04
C SER A 76 -19.38 7.15 -8.93
N LYS A 77 -20.04 7.59 -10.00
CA LYS A 77 -20.88 8.80 -9.99
C LYS A 77 -22.01 8.75 -8.94
N ASN A 78 -22.32 7.56 -8.43
CA ASN A 78 -23.29 7.35 -7.34
C ASN A 78 -22.62 7.17 -5.96
N GLY A 79 -21.30 7.15 -5.88
CA GLY A 79 -20.54 6.84 -4.68
C GLY A 79 -20.89 7.73 -3.49
N LEU A 80 -20.97 9.04 -3.68
CA LEU A 80 -21.36 10.00 -2.62
C LEU A 80 -22.84 9.90 -2.24
N LEU A 81 -23.74 9.61 -3.19
CA LEU A 81 -25.14 9.34 -2.92
C LEU A 81 -25.31 8.13 -1.97
N LEU A 82 -24.64 7.01 -2.31
CA LEU A 82 -24.69 5.78 -1.53
C LEU A 82 -24.09 5.99 -0.14
N ARG A 83 -22.91 6.63 -0.06
CA ARG A 83 -22.24 6.93 1.21
C ARG A 83 -23.13 7.75 2.15
N LYS A 84 -23.65 8.89 1.68
CA LYS A 84 -24.51 9.76 2.50
C LYS A 84 -25.81 9.06 2.93
N THR A 85 -26.36 8.20 2.05
CA THR A 85 -27.52 7.36 2.40
C THR A 85 -27.18 6.41 3.56
N LEU A 86 -26.05 5.73 3.51
CA LEU A 86 -25.61 4.81 4.57
C LEU A 86 -25.27 5.55 5.87
N GLU A 87 -24.62 6.72 5.80
CA GLU A 87 -24.31 7.55 6.97
C GLU A 87 -25.58 8.02 7.68
N VAL A 88 -26.59 8.51 6.94
CA VAL A 88 -27.89 8.90 7.53
C VAL A 88 -28.59 7.68 8.14
N ALA A 89 -28.62 6.55 7.43
CA ALA A 89 -29.25 5.34 7.92
C ALA A 89 -28.59 4.82 9.19
N TYR A 90 -27.26 4.62 9.17
CA TYR A 90 -26.49 4.09 10.29
C TYR A 90 -26.57 4.99 11.53
N GLY A 91 -26.45 6.30 11.34
CA GLY A 91 -26.42 7.30 12.41
C GLY A 91 -27.78 7.56 13.05
N SER A 92 -28.88 7.52 12.28
CA SER A 92 -30.22 7.91 12.75
C SER A 92 -31.15 6.76 13.11
N TYR A 93 -30.84 5.51 12.69
CA TYR A 93 -31.65 4.34 13.03
C TYR A 93 -31.63 4.04 14.54
N LYS A 94 -32.80 3.96 15.16
CA LYS A 94 -32.99 3.82 16.62
C LYS A 94 -33.56 2.48 17.07
N ARG A 95 -33.90 1.58 16.11
CA ARG A 95 -34.49 0.28 16.43
C ARG A 95 -33.44 -0.76 16.82
N ASP A 96 -33.77 -2.04 16.84
CA ASP A 96 -32.89 -3.12 17.26
C ASP A 96 -31.62 -3.25 16.37
N LYS A 97 -30.48 -2.89 16.96
CA LYS A 97 -29.14 -3.04 16.36
C LYS A 97 -28.44 -4.37 16.73
N LYS A 98 -29.14 -5.28 17.41
CA LYS A 98 -28.59 -6.59 17.80
C LYS A 98 -29.05 -7.72 16.88
N SER A 99 -30.09 -7.50 16.07
CA SER A 99 -30.68 -8.50 15.17
C SER A 99 -29.65 -8.98 14.13
N ALA A 100 -29.79 -10.23 13.66
CA ALA A 100 -28.93 -10.80 12.61
C ALA A 100 -28.97 -9.97 11.32
N ASN A 101 -30.15 -9.44 10.96
CA ASN A 101 -30.28 -8.59 9.79
C ASN A 101 -29.60 -7.23 9.95
N TRP A 102 -29.61 -6.63 11.15
CA TRP A 102 -28.83 -5.42 11.40
C TRP A 102 -27.34 -5.68 11.26
N LYS A 103 -26.82 -6.79 11.78
CA LYS A 103 -25.41 -7.15 11.63
C LYS A 103 -25.00 -7.29 10.16
N LYS A 104 -25.86 -7.84 9.30
CA LYS A 104 -25.64 -7.90 7.85
C LYS A 104 -25.63 -6.50 7.22
N PHE A 105 -26.56 -5.62 7.60
CA PHE A 105 -26.59 -4.22 7.17
C PHE A 105 -25.33 -3.47 7.63
N GLU A 106 -24.95 -3.60 8.88
CA GLU A 106 -23.76 -2.99 9.46
C GLU A 106 -22.48 -3.50 8.77
N SER A 107 -22.38 -4.82 8.53
CA SER A 107 -21.26 -5.40 7.78
C SER A 107 -21.14 -4.80 6.38
N TYR A 108 -22.25 -4.62 5.68
CA TYR A 108 -22.25 -3.96 4.37
C TYR A 108 -21.78 -2.49 4.47
N CYS A 109 -22.27 -1.73 5.46
CA CYS A 109 -21.77 -0.38 5.69
C CYS A 109 -20.25 -0.36 5.90
N GLY A 110 -19.74 -1.29 6.71
CA GLY A 110 -18.30 -1.44 6.95
C GLY A 110 -17.52 -1.74 5.68
N GLN A 111 -17.97 -2.70 4.87
CA GLN A 111 -17.34 -3.02 3.59
C GLN A 111 -17.37 -1.83 2.62
N PHE A 112 -18.49 -1.11 2.55
CA PHE A 112 -18.65 0.07 1.71
C PHE A 112 -17.65 1.19 2.08
N TRP A 113 -17.54 1.50 3.36
CA TRP A 113 -16.59 2.52 3.84
C TRP A 113 -15.15 2.07 3.71
N PHE A 114 -14.88 0.79 3.90
CA PHE A 114 -13.55 0.22 3.72
C PHE A 114 -13.08 0.29 2.25
N SER A 115 -13.98 -0.01 1.33
CA SER A 115 -13.68 -0.03 -0.10
C SER A 115 -13.81 1.34 -0.78
N ASN A 116 -14.14 2.41 -0.03
CA ASN A 116 -14.47 3.73 -0.59
C ASN A 116 -15.55 3.64 -1.68
N GLY A 117 -16.56 2.78 -1.51
CA GLY A 117 -17.63 2.52 -2.47
C GLY A 117 -18.18 1.11 -2.38
N ASN A 118 -19.04 0.75 -3.33
CA ASN A 118 -19.70 -0.56 -3.39
C ASN A 118 -18.96 -1.59 -4.28
N HIS A 119 -17.68 -1.34 -4.57
CA HIS A 119 -16.82 -2.28 -5.30
C HIS A 119 -15.70 -2.78 -4.37
N HIS A 120 -15.39 -4.07 -4.46
CA HIS A 120 -14.36 -4.67 -3.64
C HIS A 120 -13.00 -4.00 -3.88
N HIS A 121 -12.33 -3.57 -2.81
CA HIS A 121 -11.09 -2.79 -2.86
C HIS A 121 -9.92 -3.50 -3.58
N TYR A 122 -9.98 -4.83 -3.70
CA TYR A 122 -8.95 -5.63 -4.35
C TYR A 122 -9.43 -6.24 -5.68
N GLY A 123 -10.66 -6.77 -5.72
CA GLY A 123 -11.19 -7.50 -6.88
C GLY A 123 -11.92 -6.62 -7.90
N ASN A 124 -12.18 -5.35 -7.58
CA ASN A 124 -12.90 -4.38 -8.42
C ASN A 124 -14.38 -4.70 -8.71
N GLU A 125 -14.87 -5.89 -8.35
CA GLU A 125 -16.27 -6.29 -8.54
C GLU A 125 -17.19 -5.65 -7.51
N LYS A 126 -18.43 -5.38 -7.94
CA LYS A 126 -19.50 -4.91 -7.05
C LYS A 126 -19.82 -5.97 -6.00
N PHE A 127 -20.11 -5.53 -4.78
CA PHE A 127 -20.74 -6.33 -3.73
C PHE A 127 -22.07 -5.73 -3.29
N VAL A 128 -22.97 -6.58 -2.81
CA VAL A 128 -24.34 -6.22 -2.42
C VAL A 128 -24.59 -6.56 -0.95
N PRO A 129 -25.59 -5.90 -0.29
CA PRO A 129 -25.97 -6.26 1.09
C PRO A 129 -26.44 -7.70 1.20
N GLU A 130 -26.00 -8.42 2.24
CA GLU A 130 -26.50 -9.78 2.54
C GLU A 130 -27.90 -9.82 3.16
N CYS A 131 -28.40 -8.70 3.69
CA CYS A 131 -29.79 -8.60 4.13
C CYS A 131 -30.72 -8.37 2.94
N SER A 132 -32.00 -8.76 3.06
CA SER A 132 -33.00 -8.54 2.00
C SER A 132 -33.26 -7.04 1.77
N TRP A 133 -33.70 -6.69 0.55
CA TRP A 133 -34.14 -5.32 0.28
C TRP A 133 -35.26 -4.84 1.20
N ASP A 134 -36.19 -5.73 1.57
CA ASP A 134 -37.30 -5.37 2.48
C ASP A 134 -36.76 -4.92 3.85
N TYR A 135 -35.77 -5.63 4.39
CA TYR A 135 -35.11 -5.21 5.61
C TYR A 135 -34.31 -3.91 5.41
N PHE A 136 -33.50 -3.83 4.39
CA PHE A 136 -32.70 -2.65 4.09
C PHE A 136 -33.58 -1.40 3.93
N SER A 137 -34.64 -1.49 3.12
CA SER A 137 -35.58 -0.39 2.93
C SER A 137 -36.33 -0.02 4.23
N SER A 138 -36.61 -1.01 5.09
CA SER A 138 -37.22 -0.74 6.41
C SER A 138 -36.25 0.03 7.33
N VAL A 139 -34.95 -0.22 7.24
CA VAL A 139 -33.91 0.57 7.95
C VAL A 139 -33.92 2.00 7.45
N LEU A 140 -33.91 2.21 6.12
CA LEU A 140 -33.97 3.55 5.53
C LEU A 140 -35.23 4.31 5.96
N LYS A 141 -36.40 3.67 5.85
CA LYS A 141 -37.70 4.27 6.26
C LYS A 141 -37.76 4.60 7.76
N ALA A 142 -37.06 3.81 8.60
CA ALA A 142 -37.01 4.05 10.04
C ALA A 142 -35.93 5.04 10.47
N SER A 143 -35.15 5.52 9.52
CA SER A 143 -34.11 6.52 9.71
C SER A 143 -34.61 7.94 9.39
N ASN A 144 -33.75 8.95 9.54
CA ASN A 144 -34.14 10.34 9.25
C ASN A 144 -34.29 10.57 7.73
N MET A 145 -35.47 10.29 7.18
CA MET A 145 -35.77 10.42 5.75
C MET A 145 -35.66 11.87 5.23
N SER A 146 -35.75 12.89 6.09
CA SER A 146 -35.58 14.29 5.68
C SER A 146 -34.12 14.66 5.39
N SER A 147 -33.19 13.92 5.99
CA SER A 147 -31.73 14.08 5.78
C SER A 147 -31.17 13.18 4.66
N MET A 148 -32.00 12.31 4.08
CA MET A 148 -31.55 11.49 2.93
C MET A 148 -31.22 12.37 1.72
N PRO A 149 -30.20 12.00 0.92
CA PRO A 149 -29.76 12.79 -0.24
C PRO A 149 -30.73 12.63 -1.42
N LYS A 150 -31.95 13.16 -1.25
CA LYS A 150 -33.01 13.16 -2.25
C LYS A 150 -32.81 14.27 -3.27
N ASN A 151 -33.30 14.05 -4.48
CA ASN A 151 -33.45 15.15 -5.45
C ASN A 151 -34.54 16.15 -4.97
N PRO A 152 -34.49 17.40 -5.40
CA PRO A 152 -35.55 18.36 -5.11
C PRO A 152 -36.92 17.80 -5.51
N GLY A 153 -37.88 17.80 -4.56
CA GLY A 153 -39.23 17.29 -4.79
C GLY A 153 -39.37 15.77 -4.83
N GLU A 154 -38.31 14.98 -4.65
CA GLU A 154 -38.34 13.52 -4.69
C GLU A 154 -39.09 12.95 -3.46
N SER A 155 -40.08 12.12 -3.68
CA SER A 155 -40.77 11.40 -2.61
C SER A 155 -39.89 10.33 -1.99
N ASN A 156 -40.23 9.87 -0.79
CA ASN A 156 -39.51 8.78 -0.12
C ASN A 156 -39.52 7.48 -0.95
N ASP A 157 -40.64 7.15 -1.56
CA ASP A 157 -40.78 5.92 -2.36
C ASP A 157 -39.98 6.04 -3.69
N ALA A 158 -40.00 7.20 -4.32
CA ALA A 158 -39.16 7.47 -5.51
C ALA A 158 -37.66 7.37 -5.19
N PHE A 159 -37.23 7.93 -4.06
CA PHE A 159 -35.85 7.80 -3.58
C PHE A 159 -35.47 6.33 -3.36
N LEU A 160 -36.31 5.55 -2.66
CA LEU A 160 -36.05 4.13 -2.43
C LEU A 160 -36.00 3.33 -3.72
N ALA A 161 -36.88 3.61 -4.68
CA ALA A 161 -36.87 2.98 -5.99
C ALA A 161 -35.58 3.29 -6.77
N ARG A 162 -35.08 4.54 -6.68
CA ARG A 162 -33.85 4.99 -7.33
C ARG A 162 -32.60 4.35 -6.76
N VAL A 163 -32.50 4.21 -5.42
CA VAL A 163 -31.28 3.67 -4.80
C VAL A 163 -31.26 2.13 -4.77
N LYS A 164 -32.42 1.45 -4.89
CA LYS A 164 -32.49 -0.01 -4.88
C LYS A 164 -31.54 -0.70 -5.88
N PRO A 165 -31.56 -0.38 -7.17
CA PRO A 165 -30.67 -1.04 -8.13
C PRO A 165 -29.20 -0.71 -7.88
N LEU A 166 -28.88 0.47 -7.36
CA LEU A 166 -27.51 0.84 -7.01
C LEU A 166 -26.94 -0.04 -5.90
N PHE A 167 -27.76 -0.47 -4.93
CA PHE A 167 -27.35 -1.36 -3.85
C PHE A 167 -27.44 -2.84 -4.19
N TYR A 168 -28.42 -3.29 -4.97
CA TYR A 168 -28.79 -4.72 -5.08
C TYR A 168 -28.68 -5.32 -6.48
N ASP A 169 -28.62 -4.50 -7.55
CA ASP A 169 -28.52 -5.03 -8.91
C ASP A 169 -27.05 -5.17 -9.31
N MET A 170 -26.60 -6.42 -9.45
CA MET A 170 -25.24 -6.74 -9.85
C MET A 170 -24.90 -6.33 -11.29
N SER A 171 -25.91 -6.07 -12.13
CA SER A 171 -25.72 -5.61 -13.51
C SER A 171 -25.49 -4.09 -13.60
N VAL A 172 -25.84 -3.35 -12.54
CA VAL A 172 -25.65 -1.90 -12.44
C VAL A 172 -24.30 -1.61 -11.82
N GLU A 173 -23.41 -0.98 -12.56
CA GLU A 173 -22.03 -0.70 -12.15
C GLU A 173 -21.28 -1.96 -11.66
N PRO A 174 -21.12 -3.00 -12.50
CA PRO A 174 -20.62 -4.30 -12.07
C PRO A 174 -19.15 -4.31 -11.66
N MET A 175 -18.33 -3.45 -12.29
CA MET A 175 -16.87 -3.36 -12.07
C MET A 175 -16.45 -1.89 -11.99
N VAL A 176 -15.65 -1.52 -10.99
CA VAL A 176 -15.10 -0.15 -10.94
C VAL A 176 -14.13 0.09 -12.10
N VAL A 177 -13.30 -0.88 -12.41
CA VAL A 177 -12.42 -0.92 -13.58
C VAL A 177 -12.64 -2.24 -14.31
N ASP A 178 -12.94 -2.18 -15.58
CA ASP A 178 -13.07 -3.37 -16.44
C ASP A 178 -11.90 -3.41 -17.43
N GLN A 179 -11.01 -4.38 -17.27
CA GLN A 179 -9.81 -4.56 -18.10
C GLN A 179 -9.88 -5.79 -19.00
N ARG A 180 -11.08 -6.31 -19.25
CA ARG A 180 -11.23 -7.45 -20.16
C ARG A 180 -10.79 -7.07 -21.56
N PRO A 181 -10.14 -7.97 -22.31
CA PRO A 181 -9.77 -7.72 -23.70
C PRO A 181 -11.01 -7.62 -24.60
N ASP A 182 -10.86 -6.95 -25.72
CA ASP A 182 -11.84 -6.88 -26.82
C ASP A 182 -13.18 -6.19 -26.47
N ILE A 183 -13.19 -5.36 -25.41
CA ILE A 183 -14.34 -4.50 -25.07
C ILE A 183 -13.92 -3.03 -24.99
N ASP A 184 -14.90 -2.13 -24.97
CA ASP A 184 -14.65 -0.72 -24.61
C ASP A 184 -14.49 -0.61 -23.08
N ASN A 185 -13.26 -0.62 -22.60
CA ASN A 185 -12.95 -0.62 -21.17
C ASN A 185 -13.41 0.67 -20.49
N VAL A 186 -13.39 1.81 -21.18
CA VAL A 186 -13.88 3.10 -20.67
C VAL A 186 -15.40 3.06 -20.47
N ALA A 187 -16.16 2.59 -21.46
CA ALA A 187 -17.61 2.55 -21.38
C ALA A 187 -18.14 1.48 -20.41
N ASN A 188 -17.36 0.41 -20.15
CA ASN A 188 -17.77 -0.69 -19.27
C ASN A 188 -17.28 -0.53 -17.83
N SER A 189 -16.37 0.40 -17.54
CA SER A 189 -15.94 0.74 -16.17
C SER A 189 -16.93 1.67 -15.48
N SER A 190 -17.19 1.43 -14.19
CA SER A 190 -18.12 2.23 -13.39
C SER A 190 -17.49 3.48 -12.78
N ASN A 191 -16.16 3.63 -12.89
CA ASN A 191 -15.46 4.82 -12.40
C ASN A 191 -16.01 6.08 -13.09
N ASN A 192 -15.91 7.21 -12.41
CA ASN A 192 -16.49 8.48 -12.86
C ASN A 192 -15.47 9.38 -13.57
N PHE A 193 -14.47 8.79 -14.22
CA PHE A 193 -13.46 9.53 -14.98
C PHE A 193 -13.94 9.94 -16.37
N TYR A 194 -14.93 9.21 -16.89
CA TYR A 194 -15.47 9.39 -18.24
C TYR A 194 -17.00 9.36 -18.20
N GLU A 195 -17.63 10.18 -19.02
CA GLU A 195 -19.09 10.19 -19.13
C GLU A 195 -19.55 10.44 -20.56
N GLY A 196 -20.27 9.45 -21.13
CA GLY A 196 -20.82 9.53 -22.48
C GLY A 196 -19.77 9.50 -23.60
N VAL A 197 -18.55 9.04 -23.33
CA VAL A 197 -17.45 8.88 -24.29
C VAL A 197 -17.02 7.42 -24.36
N SER A 198 -16.60 6.99 -25.54
CA SER A 198 -15.96 5.70 -25.79
C SER A 198 -14.45 5.78 -25.58
N GLN A 199 -13.79 4.64 -25.39
CA GLN A 199 -12.32 4.57 -25.28
C GLN A 199 -11.65 5.20 -26.51
N LYS A 200 -12.14 4.89 -27.71
CA LYS A 200 -11.60 5.46 -28.96
C LYS A 200 -11.70 7.00 -29.01
N GLU A 201 -12.80 7.57 -28.49
CA GLU A 201 -12.95 9.02 -28.42
C GLU A 201 -11.97 9.64 -27.41
N VAL A 202 -11.75 8.98 -26.27
CA VAL A 202 -10.77 9.42 -25.27
C VAL A 202 -9.35 9.37 -25.84
N GLU A 203 -8.97 8.29 -26.47
CA GLU A 203 -7.66 8.14 -27.11
C GLU A 203 -7.46 9.19 -28.20
N SER A 204 -8.46 9.43 -29.05
CA SER A 204 -8.44 10.48 -30.06
C SER A 204 -8.36 11.89 -29.46
N PHE A 205 -9.01 12.13 -28.33
CA PHE A 205 -8.92 13.43 -27.64
C PHE A 205 -7.49 13.70 -27.16
N TYR A 206 -6.86 12.73 -26.47
CA TYR A 206 -5.51 12.90 -25.90
C TYR A 206 -4.39 12.76 -26.92
N SER A 207 -4.61 12.15 -28.09
CA SER A 207 -3.60 12.07 -29.16
C SER A 207 -3.19 13.45 -29.72
N LYS A 208 -3.97 14.50 -29.44
CA LYS A 208 -3.69 15.88 -29.87
C LYS A 208 -2.66 16.59 -28.99
N PHE A 209 -2.39 16.06 -27.80
CA PHE A 209 -1.46 16.65 -26.85
C PHE A 209 -0.03 16.17 -27.11
N ASP A 210 0.93 17.06 -26.93
CA ASP A 210 2.35 16.69 -27.04
C ASP A 210 2.73 15.72 -25.91
N THR A 211 3.39 14.62 -26.27
CA THR A 211 3.90 13.62 -25.31
C THR A 211 5.43 13.56 -25.31
N LYS A 212 6.10 14.51 -25.99
CA LYS A 212 7.56 14.58 -26.10
C LYS A 212 8.11 15.63 -25.11
N ASN A 213 9.42 15.59 -24.92
CA ASN A 213 10.17 16.64 -24.22
C ASN A 213 9.65 16.98 -22.81
N ASN A 214 9.53 15.96 -21.96
CA ASN A 214 9.07 16.16 -20.57
C ASN A 214 7.65 16.75 -20.48
N ALA A 215 6.78 16.31 -21.38
CA ALA A 215 5.38 16.73 -21.37
C ALA A 215 4.66 16.24 -20.10
N PRO A 216 3.71 17.02 -19.58
CA PRO A 216 2.90 16.61 -18.43
C PRO A 216 2.06 15.37 -18.71
N SER A 217 1.64 14.69 -17.65
CA SER A 217 0.70 13.55 -17.70
C SER A 217 -0.72 14.06 -18.01
N TRP A 218 -0.97 14.40 -19.28
CA TRP A 218 -2.24 14.97 -19.75
C TRP A 218 -3.45 14.12 -19.34
N GLY A 219 -4.41 14.73 -18.70
CA GLY A 219 -5.64 14.11 -18.23
C GLY A 219 -5.61 13.64 -16.78
N LEU A 220 -4.47 13.71 -16.09
CA LEU A 220 -4.29 13.17 -14.74
C LEU A 220 -5.32 13.69 -13.72
N ASN A 221 -5.66 14.97 -13.78
CA ASN A 221 -6.55 15.67 -12.84
C ASN A 221 -7.83 16.18 -13.49
N SER A 222 -8.48 15.34 -14.30
CA SER A 222 -9.68 15.78 -15.03
C SER A 222 -10.65 14.64 -15.30
N LYS A 223 -11.92 14.99 -15.54
CA LYS A 223 -12.95 14.11 -16.09
C LYS A 223 -13.24 14.52 -17.53
N LEU A 224 -13.38 13.56 -18.44
CA LEU A 224 -13.94 13.81 -19.77
C LEU A 224 -15.43 13.49 -19.80
N SER A 225 -16.23 14.44 -20.29
CA SER A 225 -17.66 14.24 -20.52
C SER A 225 -18.06 14.66 -21.92
N LYS A 226 -19.07 13.99 -22.49
CA LYS A 226 -19.65 14.38 -23.79
C LYS A 226 -20.99 15.07 -23.53
N GLU A 227 -21.03 16.38 -23.79
CA GLU A 227 -22.20 17.22 -23.60
C GLU A 227 -22.60 17.83 -24.96
N ASN A 228 -23.84 17.67 -25.35
CA ASN A 228 -24.35 18.18 -26.65
C ASN A 228 -23.46 17.75 -27.86
N GLY A 229 -22.90 16.56 -27.80
CA GLY A 229 -22.01 16.02 -28.86
C GLY A 229 -20.57 16.51 -28.81
N GLN A 230 -20.22 17.40 -27.91
CA GLN A 230 -18.84 17.90 -27.71
C GLN A 230 -18.18 17.23 -26.50
N ILE A 231 -16.90 16.89 -26.63
CA ILE A 231 -16.09 16.37 -25.53
C ILE A 231 -15.53 17.55 -24.76
N LEU A 232 -15.84 17.61 -23.46
CA LEU A 232 -15.37 18.61 -22.52
C LEU A 232 -14.47 17.97 -21.46
N GLU A 233 -13.37 18.63 -21.16
CA GLU A 233 -12.47 18.25 -20.07
C GLU A 233 -12.75 19.11 -18.84
N LYS A 234 -13.23 18.47 -17.75
CA LYS A 234 -13.53 19.11 -16.47
C LYS A 234 -12.37 18.91 -15.52
N THR A 235 -11.54 19.94 -15.39
CA THR A 235 -10.37 19.91 -14.52
C THR A 235 -10.75 19.94 -13.04
N TRP A 236 -10.11 19.13 -12.23
CA TRP A 236 -10.26 19.07 -10.77
C TRP A 236 -9.39 20.17 -10.12
N LYS A 237 -10.02 21.25 -9.72
CA LYS A 237 -9.36 22.43 -9.18
C LYS A 237 -10.33 23.30 -8.38
N SER A 238 -9.81 24.32 -7.71
CA SER A 238 -10.60 25.38 -7.09
C SER A 238 -11.55 26.00 -8.11
N GLY A 239 -12.81 26.17 -7.70
CA GLY A 239 -13.88 26.69 -8.58
C GLY A 239 -14.29 25.74 -9.73
N GLY A 240 -13.69 24.55 -9.84
CA GLY A 240 -14.03 23.50 -10.78
C GLY A 240 -14.68 22.30 -10.10
N MET A 241 -14.61 21.13 -10.76
CA MET A 241 -15.05 19.87 -10.18
C MET A 241 -14.23 19.57 -8.91
N TYR A 242 -14.89 19.10 -7.84
CA TYR A 242 -14.34 18.91 -6.49
C TYR A 242 -13.90 20.21 -5.77
N GLY A 243 -14.21 21.39 -6.31
CA GLY A 243 -13.75 22.68 -5.79
C GLY A 243 -14.00 22.88 -4.30
N ALA A 244 -15.17 22.47 -3.78
CA ALA A 244 -15.50 22.62 -2.36
C ALA A 244 -14.55 21.88 -1.40
N ALA A 245 -14.05 20.69 -1.79
CA ALA A 245 -13.03 19.94 -1.05
C ALA A 245 -11.63 20.52 -1.29
N ILE A 246 -11.32 20.85 -2.54
CA ILE A 246 -10.02 21.38 -2.95
C ILE A 246 -9.73 22.73 -2.27
N ASP A 247 -10.72 23.62 -2.13
CA ASP A 247 -10.55 24.90 -1.42
C ASP A 247 -10.18 24.69 0.07
N LYS A 248 -10.66 23.61 0.69
CA LYS A 248 -10.25 23.24 2.05
C LYS A 248 -8.83 22.67 2.10
N ILE A 249 -8.45 21.88 1.10
CA ILE A 249 -7.07 21.40 0.96
C ILE A 249 -6.13 22.60 0.83
N ILE A 250 -6.40 23.55 -0.07
CA ILE A 250 -5.61 24.76 -0.27
C ILE A 250 -5.45 25.54 1.05
N PHE A 251 -6.54 25.79 1.75
CA PHE A 251 -6.52 26.50 3.03
C PHE A 251 -5.53 25.89 4.04
N TRP A 252 -5.53 24.55 4.16
CA TRP A 252 -4.65 23.85 5.07
C TRP A 252 -3.21 23.78 4.56
N LEU A 253 -2.99 23.64 3.26
CA LEU A 253 -1.65 23.67 2.65
C LEU A 253 -0.97 25.03 2.83
N GLU A 254 -1.71 26.15 2.68
CA GLU A 254 -1.18 27.49 2.93
C GLU A 254 -0.78 27.68 4.40
N LYS A 255 -1.57 27.15 5.34
CA LYS A 255 -1.18 27.11 6.76
C LYS A 255 0.06 26.25 7.00
N ALA A 256 0.17 25.10 6.33
CA ALA A 256 1.33 24.21 6.41
C ALA A 256 2.58 24.91 5.87
N ALA A 257 2.49 25.58 4.73
CA ALA A 257 3.60 26.37 4.17
C ALA A 257 4.10 27.46 5.12
N GLY A 258 3.19 28.09 5.88
CA GLY A 258 3.54 29.10 6.89
C GLY A 258 4.32 28.58 8.10
N VAL A 259 4.39 27.25 8.30
CA VAL A 259 5.13 26.59 9.38
C VAL A 259 6.07 25.50 8.87
N ALA A 260 6.43 25.53 7.60
CA ALA A 260 7.37 24.60 6.98
C ALA A 260 8.71 24.57 7.73
N GLU A 261 9.40 23.43 7.69
CA GLU A 261 10.68 23.25 8.39
C GLU A 261 11.84 23.99 7.70
N ASP A 262 11.73 24.14 6.38
CA ASP A 262 12.71 24.86 5.56
C ASP A 262 12.06 25.48 4.30
N GLU A 263 12.82 26.34 3.59
CA GLU A 263 12.33 27.04 2.40
C GLU A 263 12.04 26.08 1.22
N GLN A 264 12.73 24.95 1.12
CA GLN A 264 12.48 23.96 0.06
C GLN A 264 11.12 23.28 0.27
N GLN A 265 10.81 22.90 1.50
CA GLN A 265 9.50 22.34 1.84
C GLN A 265 8.38 23.37 1.67
N LYS A 266 8.61 24.60 2.10
CA LYS A 266 7.66 25.72 1.90
C LYS A 266 7.34 25.89 0.42
N LYS A 267 8.36 25.98 -0.43
CA LYS A 267 8.19 26.10 -1.89
C LYS A 267 7.38 24.93 -2.46
N SER A 268 7.67 23.70 -2.04
CA SER A 268 6.91 22.51 -2.46
C SER A 268 5.43 22.63 -2.09
N LEU A 269 5.10 23.03 -0.85
CA LEU A 269 3.72 23.18 -0.40
C LEU A 269 2.98 24.32 -1.11
N GLU A 270 3.67 25.43 -1.40
CA GLU A 270 3.13 26.55 -2.19
C GLU A 270 2.82 26.14 -3.63
N LEU A 271 3.70 25.36 -4.28
CA LEU A 271 3.47 24.82 -5.62
C LEU A 271 2.29 23.85 -5.65
N LEU A 272 2.16 22.99 -4.62
CA LEU A 272 1.01 22.09 -4.50
C LEU A 272 -0.30 22.88 -4.34
N ALA A 273 -0.32 23.91 -3.49
CA ALA A 273 -1.47 24.81 -3.37
C ALA A 273 -1.80 25.51 -4.69
N GLN A 274 -0.77 25.95 -5.43
CA GLN A 274 -0.93 26.57 -6.74
C GLN A 274 -1.49 25.60 -7.79
N PHE A 275 -1.02 24.33 -7.79
CA PHE A 275 -1.61 23.28 -8.63
C PHE A 275 -3.10 23.11 -8.36
N TYR A 276 -3.51 23.02 -7.11
CA TYR A 276 -4.93 22.92 -6.77
C TYR A 276 -5.76 24.16 -7.14
N LYS A 277 -5.17 25.35 -7.12
CA LYS A 277 -5.84 26.57 -7.58
C LYS A 277 -6.06 26.57 -9.09
N THR A 278 -5.06 26.18 -9.86
CA THR A 278 -5.07 26.33 -11.32
C THR A 278 -5.48 25.07 -12.08
N GLY A 279 -5.17 23.89 -11.52
CA GLY A 279 -5.28 22.62 -12.20
C GLY A 279 -4.20 22.40 -13.27
N ASP A 280 -3.15 23.23 -13.30
CA ASP A 280 -2.10 23.17 -14.30
C ASP A 280 -1.11 22.04 -14.03
N LEU A 281 -1.00 21.10 -14.96
CA LEU A 281 -0.14 19.92 -14.83
C LEU A 281 1.36 20.23 -14.90
N LYS A 282 1.75 21.39 -15.48
CA LYS A 282 3.14 21.81 -15.40
C LYS A 282 3.51 22.25 -13.98
N THR A 283 2.60 22.94 -13.31
CA THR A 283 2.77 23.27 -11.87
C THR A 283 2.81 22.00 -11.01
N TRP A 284 2.09 20.95 -11.40
CA TRP A 284 2.19 19.63 -10.75
C TRP A 284 3.57 19.01 -10.90
N ASP A 285 4.17 19.08 -12.08
CA ASP A 285 5.53 18.60 -12.32
C ASP A 285 6.56 19.43 -11.52
N ASP A 286 6.42 20.77 -11.51
CA ASP A 286 7.26 21.67 -10.72
C ASP A 286 7.17 21.36 -9.21
N TYR A 287 5.96 21.05 -8.71
CA TYR A 287 5.76 20.54 -7.34
C TYR A 287 6.51 19.23 -7.10
N ASN A 288 6.37 18.26 -7.98
CA ASN A 288 7.03 16.97 -7.83
C ASN A 288 8.56 17.11 -7.79
N ILE A 289 9.14 17.93 -8.65
CA ILE A 289 10.57 18.22 -8.65
C ILE A 289 11.00 18.87 -7.33
N ALA A 290 10.25 19.88 -6.87
CA ALA A 290 10.53 20.53 -5.60
C ALA A 290 10.41 19.56 -4.42
N TRP A 291 9.37 18.71 -4.40
CA TRP A 291 9.11 17.74 -3.35
C TRP A 291 10.20 16.65 -3.28
N VAL A 292 10.67 16.13 -4.41
CA VAL A 292 11.77 15.14 -4.44
C VAL A 292 13.01 15.70 -3.74
N GLY A 293 13.28 17.00 -3.88
CA GLY A 293 14.41 17.67 -3.24
C GLY A 293 14.28 17.91 -1.73
N THR A 294 13.10 17.69 -1.12
CA THR A 294 12.92 17.92 0.32
C THR A 294 13.51 16.79 1.15
N SER A 295 14.08 17.14 2.31
CA SER A 295 14.62 16.19 3.30
C SER A 295 14.09 16.40 4.71
N SER A 296 13.04 17.20 4.85
CA SER A 296 12.37 17.57 6.10
C SER A 296 11.92 16.35 6.90
N ARG A 297 11.72 16.51 8.20
CA ARG A 297 11.28 15.43 9.08
C ARG A 297 9.82 15.08 8.87
N ILE A 298 8.97 16.09 8.64
CA ILE A 298 7.56 15.91 8.29
C ILE A 298 7.44 16.00 6.77
N ASP A 299 6.75 15.03 6.17
CA ASP A 299 6.54 14.99 4.72
C ASP A 299 5.08 14.64 4.40
N ALA A 300 4.63 14.98 3.22
CA ALA A 300 3.31 14.62 2.74
C ALA A 300 3.29 14.36 1.24
N VAL A 301 2.52 13.36 0.87
CA VAL A 301 2.00 13.14 -0.47
C VAL A 301 0.55 13.57 -0.45
N ASN A 302 0.11 14.35 -1.45
CA ASN A 302 -1.29 14.75 -1.58
C ASN A 302 -1.55 15.13 -3.04
N GLY A 303 -2.48 14.47 -3.70
CA GLY A 303 -2.75 14.76 -5.11
C GLY A 303 -3.62 13.74 -5.81
N PHE A 304 -3.65 13.86 -7.13
CA PHE A 304 -4.20 12.87 -8.05
C PHE A 304 -3.02 12.08 -8.62
N ILE A 305 -2.80 10.85 -8.15
CA ILE A 305 -1.49 10.19 -8.25
C ILE A 305 -1.56 8.86 -8.98
N GLU A 306 -2.20 7.85 -8.38
CA GLU A 306 -2.23 6.52 -8.95
C GLU A 306 -3.31 6.37 -10.01
N VAL A 307 -2.98 5.67 -11.10
CA VAL A 307 -3.85 5.55 -12.26
C VAL A 307 -4.53 4.18 -12.40
N TYR A 308 -4.42 3.34 -11.39
CA TYR A 308 -4.95 1.96 -11.42
C TYR A 308 -6.49 1.90 -11.54
N LEU A 309 -7.20 2.94 -11.10
CA LEU A 309 -8.64 3.05 -11.23
C LEU A 309 -9.10 3.47 -12.63
N ASP A 310 -8.20 3.85 -13.52
CA ASP A 310 -8.50 4.15 -14.91
C ASP A 310 -8.08 2.99 -15.82
N ALA A 311 -9.02 2.46 -16.60
CA ALA A 311 -8.79 1.34 -17.50
C ALA A 311 -7.72 1.61 -18.57
N ILE A 312 -7.46 2.87 -18.89
CA ILE A 312 -6.44 3.31 -19.86
C ILE A 312 -5.27 4.07 -19.21
N GLY A 313 -5.21 4.12 -17.88
CA GLY A 313 -4.06 4.61 -17.13
C GLY A 313 -3.76 6.10 -17.26
N LYS A 314 -4.78 6.97 -17.42
CA LYS A 314 -4.60 8.43 -17.59
C LYS A 314 -5.05 9.27 -16.41
N LYS A 315 -6.07 8.82 -15.67
CA LYS A 315 -6.71 9.57 -14.59
C LYS A 315 -6.16 9.16 -13.24
N GLY A 316 -5.66 10.14 -12.47
CA GLY A 316 -5.16 9.90 -11.14
C GLY A 316 -6.27 9.81 -10.09
N SER A 317 -6.25 8.80 -9.23
CA SER A 317 -7.08 8.77 -8.02
C SER A 317 -6.54 9.73 -6.97
N PHE A 318 -7.45 10.34 -6.20
CA PHE A 318 -7.05 11.17 -5.07
C PHE A 318 -6.50 10.30 -3.95
N GLU A 319 -5.31 10.64 -3.50
CA GLU A 319 -4.71 10.04 -2.31
C GLU A 319 -3.88 11.06 -1.52
N SER A 320 -3.70 10.78 -0.25
CA SER A 320 -2.79 11.53 0.61
C SER A 320 -2.22 10.65 1.71
N THR A 321 -0.92 10.81 1.94
CA THR A 321 -0.18 10.21 3.07
C THR A 321 0.63 11.29 3.76
N VAL A 322 0.42 11.48 5.05
CA VAL A 322 1.23 12.37 5.90
C VAL A 322 2.12 11.52 6.78
N SER A 323 3.38 11.85 6.85
CA SER A 323 4.37 11.02 7.53
C SER A 323 5.42 11.83 8.27
N LEU A 324 6.11 11.16 9.17
CA LEU A 324 7.36 11.65 9.75
C LEU A 324 8.50 10.68 9.44
N LYS A 325 9.71 11.19 9.21
CA LYS A 325 10.90 10.38 8.96
C LYS A 325 11.21 9.53 10.18
N ASP A 326 11.31 8.21 9.99
CA ASP A 326 11.79 7.28 10.99
C ASP A 326 13.33 7.34 11.02
N MET A 327 13.87 7.97 12.05
CA MET A 327 15.30 8.25 12.12
C MET A 327 16.14 6.99 12.37
N GLU A 328 15.62 6.00 13.08
CA GLU A 328 16.36 4.76 13.39
C GLU A 328 16.39 3.84 12.18
N GLU A 329 15.22 3.59 11.57
CA GLU A 329 15.12 2.76 10.38
C GLU A 329 15.82 3.41 9.18
N THR A 330 15.75 4.73 9.04
CA THR A 330 16.48 5.46 7.97
C THR A 330 17.97 5.28 8.08
N LYS A 331 18.57 5.30 9.30
CA LYS A 331 20.02 5.04 9.48
C LYS A 331 20.40 3.65 8.99
N ARG A 332 19.56 2.64 9.24
CA ARG A 332 19.78 1.27 8.75
C ARG A 332 19.77 1.22 7.22
N ILE A 333 18.77 1.82 6.60
CA ILE A 333 18.64 1.91 5.15
C ILE A 333 19.81 2.67 4.53
N GLU A 334 20.19 3.82 5.11
CA GLU A 334 21.33 4.62 4.65
C GLU A 334 22.65 3.82 4.77
N ALA A 335 22.82 3.04 5.84
CA ALA A 335 23.99 2.17 5.98
C ALA A 335 24.08 1.13 4.85
N ILE A 336 22.96 0.52 4.46
CA ILE A 336 22.86 -0.42 3.34
C ILE A 336 23.12 0.31 2.01
N ALA A 337 22.43 1.41 1.75
CA ALA A 337 22.53 2.19 0.52
C ALA A 337 23.96 2.71 0.27
N ASN A 338 24.66 3.15 1.31
CA ASN A 338 26.05 3.60 1.24
C ASN A 338 27.04 2.49 0.87
N GLN A 339 26.63 1.22 0.97
CA GLN A 339 27.42 0.06 0.55
C GLN A 339 26.96 -0.53 -0.80
N ALA A 340 26.09 0.17 -1.54
CA ALA A 340 25.49 -0.36 -2.78
C ALA A 340 26.56 -0.84 -3.79
N GLN A 341 27.67 -0.11 -3.93
CA GLN A 341 28.77 -0.53 -4.80
C GLN A 341 29.43 -1.81 -4.30
N TRP A 342 29.65 -1.95 -2.97
CA TRP A 342 30.20 -3.19 -2.41
C TRP A 342 29.29 -4.39 -2.70
N PHE A 343 27.98 -4.23 -2.55
CA PHE A 343 27.01 -5.29 -2.86
C PHE A 343 27.03 -5.64 -4.35
N GLU A 344 27.11 -4.64 -5.24
CA GLU A 344 27.23 -4.89 -6.69
C GLU A 344 28.50 -5.68 -7.03
N ASP A 345 29.64 -5.23 -6.52
CA ASP A 345 30.96 -5.83 -6.81
C ASP A 345 31.07 -7.27 -6.30
N ASN A 346 30.44 -7.58 -5.16
CA ASN A 346 30.43 -8.91 -4.53
C ASN A 346 29.24 -9.78 -4.93
N SER A 347 28.33 -9.30 -5.78
CA SER A 347 27.18 -10.09 -6.24
C SER A 347 27.61 -11.26 -7.12
N PRO A 348 26.84 -12.36 -7.16
CA PRO A 348 27.16 -13.54 -7.97
C PRO A 348 26.90 -13.35 -9.47
N ILE A 349 26.35 -12.19 -9.88
CA ILE A 349 26.07 -11.90 -11.30
C ILE A 349 27.36 -11.77 -12.11
N SER A 350 27.28 -12.09 -13.40
CA SER A 350 28.44 -12.01 -14.31
C SER A 350 28.96 -10.58 -14.43
N LYS A 351 30.28 -10.44 -14.58
CA LYS A 351 30.95 -9.13 -14.57
C LYS A 351 30.40 -8.17 -15.62
N GLU A 352 30.09 -8.67 -16.79
CA GLU A 352 29.54 -7.92 -17.93
C GLU A 352 28.10 -7.37 -17.65
N HIS A 353 27.41 -7.93 -16.67
CA HIS A 353 26.07 -7.52 -16.28
C HIS A 353 26.06 -6.62 -15.03
N LYS A 354 27.24 -6.37 -14.42
CA LYS A 354 27.37 -5.46 -13.26
C LYS A 354 27.43 -4.01 -13.71
N LYS A 355 26.85 -3.14 -12.92
CA LYS A 355 27.04 -1.69 -13.07
C LYS A 355 28.44 -1.30 -12.63
N ALA A 356 29.14 -0.52 -13.45
CA ALA A 356 30.44 0.03 -13.08
C ALA A 356 30.36 1.01 -11.88
N THR A 357 29.25 1.71 -11.79
CA THR A 357 28.96 2.62 -10.66
C THR A 357 27.50 2.48 -10.28
N VAL A 358 27.25 2.08 -9.04
CA VAL A 358 25.92 2.04 -8.45
C VAL A 358 25.71 3.32 -7.65
N LYS A 359 24.78 4.14 -8.09
CA LYS A 359 24.23 5.20 -7.24
C LYS A 359 23.12 4.55 -6.41
N GLY A 360 23.33 4.44 -5.11
CA GLY A 360 22.34 3.88 -4.21
C GLY A 360 21.02 4.63 -4.31
N ILE A 361 19.92 3.89 -4.34
CA ILE A 361 18.61 4.49 -4.19
C ILE A 361 18.50 4.95 -2.74
N THR A 362 18.23 6.22 -2.52
CA THR A 362 17.99 6.75 -1.18
C THR A 362 16.61 6.28 -0.71
N GLY A 363 16.56 5.08 -0.18
CA GLY A 363 15.40 4.61 0.56
C GLY A 363 15.27 5.41 1.87
N LYS A 364 14.06 5.77 2.23
CA LYS A 364 13.74 6.41 3.52
C LYS A 364 12.70 5.58 4.24
N ALA A 365 12.85 5.43 5.53
CA ALA A 365 11.82 4.87 6.38
C ALA A 365 10.93 5.99 6.91
N ILE A 366 9.63 5.81 6.86
CA ILE A 366 8.66 6.77 7.37
C ILE A 366 7.67 6.12 8.33
N THR A 367 7.26 6.91 9.30
CA THR A 367 6.13 6.62 10.17
C THR A 367 4.91 7.36 9.64
N VAL A 368 3.88 6.64 9.23
CA VAL A 368 2.61 7.22 8.77
C VAL A 368 1.91 7.91 9.93
N ILE A 369 1.44 9.13 9.70
CA ILE A 369 0.58 9.89 10.63
C ILE A 369 -0.90 9.67 10.26
N VAL A 370 -1.24 9.82 8.98
CA VAL A 370 -2.59 9.59 8.44
C VAL A 370 -2.52 9.30 6.96
N GLU A 371 -3.47 8.52 6.49
CA GLU A 371 -3.73 8.29 5.06
C GLU A 371 -5.17 8.61 4.72
N SER A 372 -5.41 8.96 3.47
CA SER A 372 -6.72 9.35 2.97
C SER A 372 -6.85 9.06 1.47
N GLY A 373 -8.07 9.02 0.97
CA GLY A 373 -8.35 8.72 -0.43
C GLY A 373 -8.06 7.25 -0.76
N ASP A 374 -7.38 6.99 -1.87
CA ASP A 374 -7.10 5.63 -2.34
C ASP A 374 -6.09 4.88 -1.46
N ALA A 375 -5.24 5.61 -0.74
CA ALA A 375 -4.29 5.05 0.23
C ALA A 375 -4.95 4.55 1.54
N ALA A 376 -6.25 4.75 1.76
CA ALA A 376 -6.92 4.37 3.01
C ALA A 376 -8.35 3.86 2.77
N PRO A 377 -8.85 2.96 3.62
CA PRO A 377 -8.22 2.22 4.76
C PRO A 377 -7.27 1.09 4.38
N SER A 378 -7.29 0.63 3.11
CA SER A 378 -6.31 -0.34 2.59
C SER A 378 -5.03 0.41 2.26
N THR A 379 -3.96 0.10 2.97
CA THR A 379 -2.73 0.88 3.03
C THR A 379 -1.60 0.16 2.29
N PRO A 380 -0.81 0.85 1.45
CA PRO A 380 0.42 0.29 0.89
C PRO A 380 1.48 0.08 1.99
N ILE A 381 2.48 -0.73 1.73
CA ILE A 381 3.64 -0.91 2.63
C ILE A 381 4.85 -0.09 2.20
N GLY A 382 4.82 0.43 0.98
CA GLY A 382 5.84 1.29 0.40
C GLY A 382 5.25 2.24 -0.64
N ILE A 383 5.95 3.33 -0.91
CA ILE A 383 5.58 4.37 -1.89
C ILE A 383 6.83 4.75 -2.66
N ASN A 384 6.73 4.83 -3.99
CA ASN A 384 7.82 5.29 -4.85
C ASN A 384 7.29 6.34 -5.85
N LEU A 385 7.51 7.60 -5.56
CA LEU A 385 6.98 8.73 -6.30
C LEU A 385 8.09 9.75 -6.68
N PRO A 386 7.83 10.59 -7.71
CA PRO A 386 6.65 10.72 -8.55
C PRO A 386 6.54 9.62 -9.61
N ASN A 387 5.35 9.46 -10.22
CA ASN A 387 5.14 8.49 -11.30
C ASN A 387 5.66 8.94 -12.67
N ALA A 388 5.92 10.24 -12.85
CA ALA A 388 6.47 10.79 -14.09
C ALA A 388 7.91 10.29 -14.34
N GLU A 389 8.11 9.43 -15.34
CA GLU A 389 9.40 8.80 -15.63
C GLU A 389 10.52 9.81 -15.91
N TRP A 390 10.23 10.89 -16.63
CA TRP A 390 11.23 11.90 -16.93
C TRP A 390 11.71 12.61 -15.67
N ILE A 391 10.82 12.87 -14.67
CA ILE A 391 11.21 13.45 -13.38
C ILE A 391 12.09 12.47 -12.61
N ARG A 392 11.72 11.19 -12.57
CA ARG A 392 12.54 10.14 -11.95
C ARG A 392 13.96 10.10 -12.54
N LYS A 393 14.05 10.18 -13.86
CA LYS A 393 15.31 10.12 -14.59
C LYS A 393 16.19 11.35 -14.34
N GLU A 394 15.62 12.55 -14.36
CA GLU A 394 16.37 13.80 -14.32
C GLU A 394 16.56 14.36 -12.90
N HIS A 395 15.57 14.15 -12.02
CA HIS A 395 15.53 14.72 -10.66
C HIS A 395 15.49 13.68 -9.55
N GLY A 396 15.27 12.40 -9.88
CA GLY A 396 15.19 11.31 -8.92
C GLY A 396 13.76 11.04 -8.44
N SER A 397 13.66 10.16 -7.43
CA SER A 397 12.40 9.78 -6.79
C SER A 397 12.61 9.60 -5.29
N LYS A 398 11.51 9.63 -4.53
CA LYS A 398 11.49 9.19 -3.13
C LYS A 398 10.88 7.80 -3.06
N SER A 399 11.69 6.83 -2.63
CA SER A 399 11.21 5.49 -2.23
C SER A 399 11.17 5.44 -0.72
N VAL A 400 10.02 5.08 -0.16
CA VAL A 400 9.82 5.07 1.29
C VAL A 400 9.09 3.81 1.74
N SER A 401 9.54 3.23 2.86
CA SER A 401 8.89 2.12 3.55
C SER A 401 8.06 2.64 4.72
N LEU A 402 6.83 2.15 4.87
CA LEU A 402 5.88 2.58 5.89
C LEU A 402 6.06 1.73 7.16
N THR A 403 7.03 2.10 8.01
CA THR A 403 7.55 1.24 9.09
C THR A 403 6.51 0.89 10.16
N ASN A 404 5.67 1.83 10.58
CA ASN A 404 4.65 1.56 11.59
C ASN A 404 3.47 0.72 11.04
N ILE A 405 3.20 0.79 9.76
CA ILE A 405 2.25 -0.08 9.07
C ILE A 405 2.79 -1.52 9.05
N ILE A 406 4.04 -1.69 8.59
CA ILE A 406 4.75 -2.98 8.57
C ILE A 406 4.83 -3.55 10.00
N HIS A 407 5.19 -2.72 10.99
CA HIS A 407 5.21 -3.12 12.40
C HIS A 407 3.86 -3.68 12.87
N SER A 408 2.76 -3.01 12.53
CA SER A 408 1.41 -3.47 12.90
C SER A 408 1.03 -4.79 12.24
N TYR A 409 1.40 -5.00 10.98
CA TYR A 409 1.26 -6.31 10.33
C TYR A 409 2.10 -7.39 11.00
N ASN A 410 3.34 -7.08 11.39
CA ASN A 410 4.22 -8.02 12.08
C ASN A 410 3.68 -8.41 13.46
N VAL A 411 3.15 -7.45 14.24
CA VAL A 411 2.51 -7.70 15.54
C VAL A 411 1.27 -8.59 15.39
N LEU A 412 0.43 -8.33 14.38
CA LEU A 412 -0.72 -9.20 14.09
C LEU A 412 -0.27 -10.58 13.65
N GLY A 413 0.70 -10.65 12.72
CA GLY A 413 1.24 -11.90 12.18
C GLY A 413 1.80 -12.81 13.26
N ALA A 414 2.53 -12.25 14.21
CA ALA A 414 3.09 -12.98 15.36
C ALA A 414 2.00 -13.62 16.26
N LYS A 415 0.80 -13.04 16.29
CA LYS A 415 -0.35 -13.52 17.08
C LYS A 415 -1.35 -14.34 16.24
N SER A 416 -1.16 -14.45 14.94
CA SER A 416 -2.13 -15.09 14.03
C SER A 416 -2.20 -16.61 14.12
N GLY A 417 -1.18 -17.26 14.72
CA GLY A 417 -1.05 -18.70 14.72
C GLY A 417 -0.49 -19.29 13.40
N MET A 418 -0.23 -18.47 12.37
CA MET A 418 0.34 -18.96 11.10
C MET A 418 1.68 -19.64 11.30
N ALA A 419 2.60 -18.96 12.00
CA ALA A 419 3.91 -19.55 12.28
C ALA A 419 3.79 -20.83 13.14
N ASP A 420 2.90 -20.83 14.14
CA ASP A 420 2.66 -22.00 15.01
C ASP A 420 2.09 -23.18 14.22
N GLU A 421 1.23 -22.95 13.22
CA GLU A 421 0.63 -23.98 12.39
C GLU A 421 1.60 -24.52 11.33
N PHE A 422 2.42 -23.66 10.71
CA PHE A 422 3.20 -24.05 9.52
C PHE A 422 4.70 -24.21 9.76
N ALA A 423 5.26 -23.82 10.92
CA ALA A 423 6.66 -24.06 11.23
C ALA A 423 6.95 -25.57 11.44
N VAL A 424 8.00 -26.06 10.81
CA VAL A 424 8.35 -27.48 10.80
C VAL A 424 8.79 -28.02 12.18
N SER A 425 9.28 -27.13 13.06
CA SER A 425 9.76 -27.52 14.39
C SER A 425 9.71 -26.35 15.40
N PRO A 426 9.73 -26.64 16.72
CA PRO A 426 9.82 -25.61 17.75
C PRO A 426 11.05 -24.70 17.62
N VAL A 427 12.18 -25.23 17.14
CA VAL A 427 13.41 -24.45 16.93
C VAL A 427 13.22 -23.42 15.82
N VAL A 428 12.64 -23.83 14.68
CA VAL A 428 12.31 -22.92 13.56
C VAL A 428 11.29 -21.90 14.01
N LEU A 429 10.23 -22.30 14.73
CA LEU A 429 9.22 -21.40 15.28
C LEU A 429 9.83 -20.34 16.21
N ALA A 430 10.70 -20.75 17.13
CA ALA A 430 11.37 -19.83 18.05
C ALA A 430 12.26 -18.81 17.31
N ARG A 431 12.98 -19.26 16.26
CA ARG A 431 13.79 -18.41 15.39
C ARG A 431 12.93 -17.40 14.64
N MET A 432 11.84 -17.85 14.00
CA MET A 432 10.90 -16.99 13.28
C MET A 432 10.27 -15.95 14.20
N LYS A 433 9.84 -16.33 15.40
CA LYS A 433 9.27 -15.40 16.39
C LYS A 433 10.29 -14.36 16.86
N LYS A 434 11.57 -14.75 17.02
CA LYS A 434 12.62 -13.85 17.54
C LYS A 434 13.17 -12.91 16.46
N TYR A 435 13.37 -13.39 15.26
CA TYR A 435 14.14 -12.70 14.22
C TYR A 435 13.33 -12.39 12.95
N GLY A 436 12.12 -12.93 12.82
CA GLY A 436 11.34 -12.84 11.57
C GLY A 436 10.99 -11.41 11.17
N ALA A 437 10.65 -10.55 12.13
CA ALA A 437 10.37 -9.13 11.86
C ALA A 437 11.60 -8.42 11.29
N LEU A 438 12.75 -8.46 12.01
CA LEU A 438 13.98 -7.84 11.54
C LEU A 438 14.45 -8.42 10.19
N SER A 439 14.27 -9.73 9.99
CA SER A 439 14.62 -10.37 8.72
C SER A 439 13.75 -9.86 7.56
N SER A 440 12.47 -9.66 7.80
CA SER A 440 11.56 -9.09 6.81
C SER A 440 11.92 -7.65 6.47
N ASP A 441 12.21 -6.84 7.48
CA ASP A 441 12.60 -5.44 7.30
C ASP A 441 13.89 -5.34 6.49
N LEU A 442 14.95 -6.09 6.85
CA LEU A 442 16.22 -6.13 6.13
C LEU A 442 16.07 -6.66 4.70
N HIS A 443 15.22 -7.67 4.50
CA HIS A 443 14.95 -8.17 3.14
C HIS A 443 14.33 -7.08 2.27
N THR A 444 13.33 -6.36 2.80
CA THR A 444 12.69 -5.23 2.11
C THR A 444 13.69 -4.10 1.84
N ASP A 445 14.49 -3.71 2.83
CA ASP A 445 15.51 -2.66 2.66
C ASP A 445 16.51 -3.02 1.54
N MET A 446 16.97 -4.27 1.50
CA MET A 446 17.89 -4.72 0.47
C MET A 446 17.23 -4.88 -0.89
N HIS A 447 15.98 -5.34 -0.95
CA HIS A 447 15.18 -5.42 -2.16
C HIS A 447 15.08 -4.03 -2.82
N GLU A 448 14.66 -3.02 -2.06
CA GLU A 448 14.44 -1.67 -2.56
C GLU A 448 15.76 -0.92 -2.85
N CYS A 449 16.71 -0.91 -1.90
CA CYS A 449 17.88 -0.04 -1.98
C CYS A 449 18.99 -0.55 -2.89
N ILE A 450 19.18 -1.86 -2.93
CA ILE A 450 20.26 -2.49 -3.72
C ILE A 450 19.70 -3.46 -4.76
N GLY A 451 18.58 -4.13 -4.51
CA GLY A 451 17.94 -5.04 -5.44
C GLY A 451 17.64 -4.33 -6.75
N HIS A 452 16.74 -3.37 -6.76
CA HIS A 452 16.38 -2.60 -7.96
C HIS A 452 17.54 -1.75 -8.52
N ALA A 453 18.51 -1.38 -7.70
CA ALA A 453 19.67 -0.62 -8.14
C ALA A 453 20.73 -1.45 -8.87
N SER A 454 20.80 -2.76 -8.63
CA SER A 454 21.83 -3.69 -9.10
C SER A 454 21.65 -4.09 -10.57
N GLY A 455 22.76 -4.47 -11.20
CA GLY A 455 22.79 -5.01 -12.57
C GLY A 455 22.44 -4.00 -13.66
N GLN A 456 22.80 -4.30 -14.87
CA GLN A 456 22.54 -3.45 -16.05
C GLN A 456 22.00 -4.25 -17.23
N ILE A 457 21.31 -3.57 -18.14
CA ILE A 457 20.97 -4.06 -19.48
C ILE A 457 22.19 -3.87 -20.37
N ASN A 458 22.49 -4.86 -21.21
CA ASN A 458 23.64 -4.79 -22.11
C ASN A 458 23.46 -3.67 -23.16
N PRO A 459 24.56 -3.05 -23.61
CA PRO A 459 24.49 -2.05 -24.68
C PRO A 459 23.80 -2.61 -25.94
N GLY A 460 22.84 -1.86 -26.45
CA GLY A 460 22.07 -2.24 -27.65
C GLY A 460 20.85 -3.12 -27.39
N VAL A 461 20.62 -3.56 -26.16
CA VAL A 461 19.40 -4.27 -25.77
C VAL A 461 18.36 -3.24 -25.35
N GLU A 462 17.11 -3.42 -25.83
CA GLU A 462 16.00 -2.54 -25.45
C GLU A 462 15.55 -2.75 -23.99
N THR A 463 14.65 -1.89 -23.52
CA THR A 463 14.08 -1.95 -22.18
C THR A 463 13.33 -3.25 -21.92
N THR A 464 13.22 -3.66 -20.66
CA THR A 464 12.66 -4.96 -20.27
C THR A 464 11.17 -5.11 -20.60
N ASP A 465 10.41 -4.02 -20.62
CA ASP A 465 9.01 -4.00 -21.07
C ASP A 465 8.88 -4.43 -22.55
N LYS A 466 9.85 -4.07 -23.37
CA LYS A 466 9.90 -4.47 -24.79
C LYS A 466 10.47 -5.87 -24.98
N THR A 467 11.52 -6.20 -24.27
CA THR A 467 12.24 -7.48 -24.43
C THR A 467 11.57 -8.64 -23.73
N LEU A 468 11.16 -8.46 -22.46
CA LEU A 468 10.59 -9.51 -21.62
C LEU A 468 9.05 -9.43 -21.51
N LYS A 469 8.44 -8.34 -21.98
CA LYS A 469 6.99 -8.13 -22.07
C LYS A 469 6.28 -8.41 -20.74
N ASN A 470 5.25 -9.25 -20.75
CA ASN A 470 4.45 -9.63 -19.59
C ASN A 470 5.22 -10.40 -18.48
N TYR A 471 6.45 -10.83 -18.73
CA TYR A 471 7.30 -11.47 -17.71
C TYR A 471 8.27 -10.49 -17.05
N ALA A 472 8.40 -9.27 -17.57
CA ALA A 472 9.37 -8.27 -17.10
C ALA A 472 9.21 -7.98 -15.59
N SER A 473 7.99 -7.70 -15.14
CA SER A 473 7.72 -7.36 -13.74
C SER A 473 8.05 -8.53 -12.80
N CYS A 474 7.57 -9.73 -13.11
CA CYS A 474 7.86 -10.92 -12.28
C CYS A 474 9.36 -11.21 -12.15
N LEU A 475 10.12 -11.09 -13.26
CA LEU A 475 11.55 -11.32 -13.26
C LEU A 475 12.34 -10.21 -12.55
N GLU A 476 11.87 -8.96 -12.62
CA GLU A 476 12.48 -7.86 -11.88
C GLU A 476 12.29 -8.03 -10.37
N GLU A 477 11.08 -8.33 -9.94
CA GLU A 477 10.78 -8.62 -8.53
C GLU A 477 11.57 -9.84 -8.01
N ALA A 478 11.67 -10.90 -8.83
CA ALA A 478 12.48 -12.06 -8.47
C ALA A 478 13.97 -11.72 -8.35
N ARG A 479 14.47 -10.84 -9.20
CA ARG A 479 15.86 -10.39 -9.15
C ARG A 479 16.14 -9.57 -7.89
N ALA A 480 15.26 -8.63 -7.55
CA ALA A 480 15.40 -7.79 -6.36
C ALA A 480 15.29 -8.63 -5.08
N ASP A 481 14.31 -9.54 -4.99
CA ASP A 481 14.18 -10.50 -3.88
C ASP A 481 15.45 -11.36 -3.72
N LEU A 482 16.02 -11.86 -4.82
CA LEU A 482 17.23 -12.69 -4.79
C LEU A 482 18.47 -11.93 -4.33
N VAL A 483 18.60 -10.64 -4.63
CA VAL A 483 19.66 -9.81 -4.05
C VAL A 483 19.49 -9.76 -2.53
N GLY A 484 18.30 -9.47 -2.03
CA GLY A 484 18.01 -9.50 -0.60
C GLY A 484 18.30 -10.85 0.04
N LEU A 485 17.82 -11.94 -0.56
CA LEU A 485 18.03 -13.31 -0.07
C LEU A 485 19.52 -13.71 -0.08
N TYR A 486 20.26 -13.38 -1.13
CA TYR A 486 21.67 -13.71 -1.22
C TYR A 486 22.50 -13.07 -0.12
N TYR A 487 22.18 -11.80 0.22
CA TYR A 487 22.96 -11.04 1.20
C TYR A 487 22.46 -11.14 2.63
N ILE A 488 21.19 -11.48 2.91
CA ILE A 488 20.68 -11.57 4.27
C ILE A 488 21.40 -12.64 5.12
N LEU A 489 22.08 -13.58 4.50
CA LEU A 489 22.93 -14.57 5.15
C LEU A 489 24.43 -14.26 5.02
N ASP A 490 24.78 -12.99 4.74
CA ASP A 490 26.19 -12.56 4.61
C ASP A 490 26.69 -11.92 5.91
N GLN A 491 27.93 -12.26 6.30
CA GLN A 491 28.59 -11.70 7.49
C GLN A 491 28.69 -10.16 7.41
N LYS A 492 28.77 -9.60 6.20
CA LYS A 492 28.83 -8.15 5.96
C LYS A 492 27.73 -7.38 6.69
N LEU A 493 26.50 -7.89 6.75
CA LEU A 493 25.40 -7.21 7.43
C LEU A 493 25.56 -7.22 8.97
N VAL A 494 26.19 -8.26 9.51
CA VAL A 494 26.56 -8.29 10.94
C VAL A 494 27.69 -7.29 11.21
N ASP A 495 28.72 -7.25 10.35
CA ASP A 495 29.86 -6.35 10.48
C ASP A 495 29.45 -4.87 10.35
N MET A 496 28.43 -4.58 9.57
CA MET A 496 27.79 -3.26 9.46
C MET A 496 26.93 -2.90 10.68
N GLY A 497 26.65 -3.86 11.57
CA GLY A 497 25.81 -3.65 12.74
C GLY A 497 24.31 -3.53 12.44
N VAL A 498 23.86 -3.86 11.21
CA VAL A 498 22.45 -3.80 10.83
C VAL A 498 21.65 -5.04 11.25
N MET A 499 22.35 -6.13 11.60
CA MET A 499 21.74 -7.30 12.24
C MET A 499 22.65 -7.91 13.30
N PRO A 500 22.08 -8.55 14.36
CA PRO A 500 22.86 -9.07 15.49
C PRO A 500 23.61 -10.37 15.18
N SER A 501 23.15 -11.17 14.23
CA SER A 501 23.75 -12.46 13.86
C SER A 501 23.11 -13.02 12.59
N LEU A 502 23.75 -14.05 12.00
CA LEU A 502 23.23 -14.80 10.84
C LEU A 502 21.94 -15.59 11.12
N GLU A 503 21.49 -15.72 12.38
CA GLU A 503 20.20 -16.32 12.71
C GLU A 503 19.03 -15.50 12.14
N VAL A 504 19.21 -14.18 11.94
CA VAL A 504 18.25 -13.32 11.22
C VAL A 504 18.06 -13.81 9.79
N GLY A 505 19.15 -14.07 9.06
CA GLY A 505 19.10 -14.62 7.70
C GLY A 505 18.48 -16.01 7.61
N LYS A 506 18.78 -16.88 8.58
CA LYS A 506 18.14 -18.22 8.65
C LYS A 506 16.63 -18.11 8.87
N ALA A 507 16.17 -17.19 9.72
CA ALA A 507 14.73 -16.92 9.90
C ALA A 507 14.08 -16.45 8.60
N GLY A 508 14.77 -15.61 7.83
CA GLY A 508 14.34 -15.17 6.51
C GLY A 508 14.17 -16.33 5.53
N TYR A 509 15.14 -17.21 5.46
CA TYR A 509 15.09 -18.37 4.57
C TYR A 509 13.97 -19.35 4.96
N ASP A 510 13.81 -19.63 6.26
CA ASP A 510 12.71 -20.48 6.73
C ASP A 510 11.35 -19.90 6.32
N ASN A 511 11.17 -18.59 6.52
CA ASN A 511 9.92 -17.91 6.18
C ASN A 511 9.70 -17.82 4.67
N TYR A 512 10.74 -17.47 3.90
CA TYR A 512 10.64 -17.30 2.44
C TYR A 512 10.30 -18.63 1.74
N MET A 513 10.99 -19.71 2.10
CA MET A 513 10.74 -21.04 1.52
C MET A 513 9.36 -21.57 1.92
N MET A 514 8.96 -21.42 3.18
CA MET A 514 7.60 -21.77 3.64
C MET A 514 6.54 -20.95 2.91
N ASN A 515 6.76 -19.66 2.70
CA ASN A 515 5.81 -18.79 2.01
C ASN A 515 5.72 -19.15 0.51
N GLY A 516 6.84 -19.22 -0.18
CA GLY A 516 6.89 -19.48 -1.61
C GLY A 516 6.33 -20.85 -2.02
N LEU A 517 6.58 -21.89 -1.20
CA LEU A 517 6.11 -23.25 -1.47
C LEU A 517 4.71 -23.55 -0.92
N MET A 518 4.23 -22.81 0.09
CA MET A 518 3.00 -23.19 0.81
C MET A 518 2.10 -21.99 1.16
N THR A 519 2.51 -21.13 2.10
CA THR A 519 1.55 -20.29 2.80
C THR A 519 0.98 -19.16 1.96
N GLN A 520 1.63 -18.70 0.90
CA GLN A 520 1.04 -17.75 -0.04
C GLN A 520 -0.18 -18.29 -0.79
N LEU A 521 -0.30 -19.63 -0.91
CA LEU A 521 -1.43 -20.28 -1.59
C LEU A 521 -2.76 -20.08 -0.84
N THR A 522 -2.73 -19.64 0.42
CA THR A 522 -3.94 -19.24 1.18
C THR A 522 -4.71 -18.08 0.54
N ARG A 523 -4.09 -17.35 -0.40
CA ARG A 523 -4.69 -16.23 -1.13
C ARG A 523 -5.40 -16.66 -2.42
N LEU A 524 -5.26 -17.91 -2.82
CA LEU A 524 -5.81 -18.41 -4.07
C LEU A 524 -7.10 -19.21 -3.84
N LYS A 525 -8.05 -19.08 -4.76
CA LYS A 525 -9.22 -19.95 -4.82
C LYS A 525 -8.81 -21.34 -5.34
N PRO A 526 -9.52 -22.41 -4.93
CA PRO A 526 -9.27 -23.75 -5.46
C PRO A 526 -9.28 -23.78 -7.00
N GLY A 527 -8.24 -24.37 -7.60
CA GLY A 527 -8.10 -24.48 -9.06
C GLY A 527 -7.51 -23.23 -9.75
N ALA A 528 -7.27 -22.14 -9.03
CA ALA A 528 -6.62 -20.96 -9.60
C ALA A 528 -5.11 -21.18 -9.80
N LYS A 529 -4.56 -20.53 -10.84
CA LYS A 529 -3.12 -20.39 -11.06
C LYS A 529 -2.61 -19.12 -10.37
N ILE A 530 -1.29 -19.05 -10.19
CA ILE A 530 -0.66 -17.82 -9.65
C ILE A 530 -0.55 -16.81 -10.79
N GLU A 531 -1.16 -15.63 -10.63
CA GLU A 531 -1.16 -14.56 -11.64
C GLU A 531 -0.41 -13.30 -11.17
N GLU A 532 -0.50 -12.95 -9.90
CA GLU A 532 0.09 -11.75 -9.34
C GLU A 532 1.63 -11.85 -9.30
N ALA A 533 2.33 -10.77 -9.71
CA ALA A 533 3.78 -10.75 -9.95
C ALA A 533 4.61 -11.15 -8.72
N HIS A 534 4.28 -10.63 -7.52
CA HIS A 534 5.01 -10.96 -6.30
C HIS A 534 4.72 -12.39 -5.78
N MET A 535 3.57 -12.97 -6.09
CA MET A 535 3.32 -14.37 -5.82
C MET A 535 4.08 -15.26 -6.80
N ARG A 536 4.13 -14.87 -8.08
CA ARG A 536 4.90 -15.59 -9.12
C ARG A 536 6.38 -15.60 -8.80
N ASN A 537 6.96 -14.46 -8.41
CA ASN A 537 8.39 -14.39 -8.09
C ASN A 537 8.75 -15.29 -6.91
N ARG A 538 7.97 -15.27 -5.82
CA ARG A 538 8.20 -16.13 -4.65
C ARG A 538 8.06 -17.61 -4.98
N ALA A 539 7.04 -17.98 -5.75
CA ALA A 539 6.86 -19.34 -6.23
C ALA A 539 8.05 -19.77 -7.09
N LEU A 540 8.45 -18.94 -8.06
CA LEU A 540 9.58 -19.21 -8.95
C LEU A 540 10.86 -19.49 -8.16
N ILE A 541 11.24 -18.60 -7.26
CA ILE A 541 12.47 -18.73 -6.47
C ILE A 541 12.41 -19.99 -5.60
N ALA A 542 11.28 -20.18 -4.91
CA ALA A 542 11.16 -21.30 -3.97
C ALA A 542 11.12 -22.67 -4.66
N HIS A 543 10.33 -22.82 -5.74
CA HIS A 543 10.26 -24.07 -6.49
C HIS A 543 11.55 -24.38 -7.23
N TRP A 544 12.19 -23.37 -7.84
CA TRP A 544 13.47 -23.55 -8.51
C TRP A 544 14.56 -24.01 -7.52
N ALA A 545 14.68 -23.31 -6.37
CA ALA A 545 15.66 -23.69 -5.35
C ALA A 545 15.36 -25.08 -4.74
N PHE A 546 14.08 -25.41 -4.56
CA PHE A 546 13.66 -26.75 -4.10
C PHE A 546 14.10 -27.83 -5.10
N GLU A 547 13.77 -27.67 -6.39
CA GLU A 547 14.11 -28.66 -7.43
C GLU A 547 15.63 -28.81 -7.59
N LYS A 548 16.36 -27.70 -7.71
CA LYS A 548 17.82 -27.74 -7.90
C LYS A 548 18.56 -28.26 -6.66
N GLY A 549 17.98 -28.08 -5.48
CA GLY A 549 18.50 -28.56 -4.21
C GLY A 549 18.15 -30.04 -3.86
N LEU A 550 17.31 -30.71 -4.64
CA LEU A 550 16.84 -32.09 -4.33
C LEU A 550 17.97 -33.07 -4.13
N LYS A 551 18.97 -33.08 -5.01
CA LYS A 551 20.11 -34.01 -4.97
C LYS A 551 20.89 -33.92 -3.65
N ASP A 552 21.02 -32.71 -3.13
CA ASP A 552 21.76 -32.41 -1.91
C ASP A 552 20.85 -32.28 -0.68
N ASN A 553 19.56 -32.55 -0.85
CA ASN A 553 18.54 -32.39 0.20
C ASN A 553 18.58 -31.04 0.90
N VAL A 554 18.72 -29.95 0.12
CA VAL A 554 18.87 -28.58 0.64
C VAL A 554 17.58 -28.10 1.31
N VAL A 555 16.44 -28.37 0.67
CA VAL A 555 15.09 -28.11 1.19
C VAL A 555 14.24 -29.36 0.99
N SER A 556 13.39 -29.68 1.93
CA SER A 556 12.52 -30.84 1.84
C SER A 556 11.10 -30.58 2.33
N TYR A 557 10.14 -31.31 1.76
CA TYR A 557 8.83 -31.46 2.38
C TYR A 557 8.89 -32.54 3.45
N VAL A 558 8.40 -32.23 4.65
CA VAL A 558 8.34 -33.12 5.80
C VAL A 558 6.89 -33.37 6.18
N LYS A 559 6.46 -34.61 6.25
CA LYS A 559 5.12 -34.99 6.74
C LYS A 559 5.15 -35.34 8.22
N LYS A 560 4.32 -34.68 9.03
CA LYS A 560 4.11 -34.95 10.45
C LYS A 560 2.61 -34.86 10.75
N ASN A 561 2.04 -35.89 11.38
CA ASN A 561 0.63 -35.94 11.76
C ASN A 561 -0.33 -35.56 10.58
N ASN A 562 -0.08 -36.15 9.42
CA ASN A 562 -0.82 -35.88 8.16
C ASN A 562 -0.78 -34.42 7.69
N LYS A 563 0.16 -33.60 8.16
CA LYS A 563 0.40 -32.24 7.71
C LYS A 563 1.75 -32.14 7.02
N THR A 564 1.79 -31.37 5.95
CA THR A 564 3.01 -31.07 5.18
C THR A 564 3.68 -29.79 5.73
N TYR A 565 5.00 -29.81 5.82
CA TYR A 565 5.85 -28.71 6.26
C TYR A 565 7.03 -28.56 5.31
N VAL A 566 7.59 -27.34 5.25
CA VAL A 566 8.85 -27.07 4.53
C VAL A 566 9.99 -26.99 5.55
N GLN A 567 11.08 -27.68 5.27
CA GLN A 567 12.30 -27.68 6.09
C GLN A 567 13.51 -27.28 5.26
N VAL A 568 14.20 -26.23 5.70
CA VAL A 568 15.53 -25.89 5.19
C VAL A 568 16.57 -26.75 5.94
N ASN A 569 17.30 -27.57 5.20
CA ASN A 569 18.30 -28.49 5.77
C ASN A 569 19.72 -27.91 5.70
N ASP A 570 20.03 -27.10 4.65
CA ASP A 570 21.34 -26.50 4.46
C ASP A 570 21.19 -25.04 3.97
N TYR A 571 21.37 -24.10 4.89
CA TYR A 571 21.25 -22.66 4.60
C TYR A 571 22.37 -22.14 3.68
N THR A 572 23.57 -22.73 3.78
CA THR A 572 24.73 -22.31 2.96
C THR A 572 24.53 -22.72 1.51
N LYS A 573 24.10 -23.96 1.27
CA LYS A 573 23.78 -24.43 -0.08
C LYS A 573 22.55 -23.70 -0.65
N LEU A 574 21.56 -23.39 0.17
CA LEU A 574 20.40 -22.60 -0.28
C LEU A 574 20.82 -21.20 -0.72
N ARG A 575 21.74 -20.53 0.02
CA ARG A 575 22.33 -19.27 -0.41
C ARG A 575 23.01 -19.37 -1.76
N ALA A 576 23.78 -20.46 -1.97
CA ALA A 576 24.45 -20.69 -3.25
C ALA A 576 23.44 -20.83 -4.40
N LEU A 577 22.36 -21.59 -4.20
CA LEU A 577 21.28 -21.72 -5.18
C LEU A 577 20.61 -20.38 -5.50
N PHE A 578 20.34 -19.53 -4.50
CA PHE A 578 19.83 -18.18 -4.74
C PHE A 578 20.80 -17.34 -5.58
N GLY A 579 22.11 -17.48 -5.34
CA GLY A 579 23.15 -16.82 -6.16
C GLY A 579 23.15 -17.30 -7.61
N GLU A 580 22.99 -18.60 -7.85
CA GLU A 580 22.90 -19.17 -9.20
C GLU A 580 21.65 -18.67 -9.95
N LEU A 581 20.50 -18.65 -9.28
CA LEU A 581 19.26 -18.13 -9.88
C LEU A 581 19.35 -16.64 -10.14
N LEU A 582 19.93 -15.86 -9.22
CA LEU A 582 20.18 -14.43 -9.42
C LEU A 582 21.04 -14.18 -10.67
N LYS A 583 22.13 -14.94 -10.85
CA LYS A 583 22.97 -14.87 -12.04
C LYS A 583 22.18 -15.17 -13.31
N GLN A 584 21.32 -16.21 -13.29
CA GLN A 584 20.49 -16.61 -14.42
C GLN A 584 19.47 -15.52 -14.78
N ILE A 585 18.75 -14.98 -13.81
CA ILE A 585 17.72 -13.96 -14.04
C ILE A 585 18.38 -12.64 -14.51
N GLN A 586 19.53 -12.27 -13.93
CA GLN A 586 20.24 -11.09 -14.39
C GLN A 586 20.71 -11.25 -15.84
N ARG A 587 21.22 -12.40 -16.25
CA ARG A 587 21.55 -12.67 -17.66
C ARG A 587 20.33 -12.48 -18.56
N ILE A 588 19.20 -13.10 -18.22
CA ILE A 588 17.95 -12.98 -18.97
C ILE A 588 17.55 -11.51 -19.15
N LYS A 589 17.61 -10.74 -18.07
CA LYS A 589 17.30 -9.30 -18.10
C LYS A 589 18.30 -8.51 -18.95
N SER A 590 19.59 -8.77 -18.77
CA SER A 590 20.68 -8.02 -19.44
C SER A 590 20.71 -8.26 -20.95
N GLU A 591 20.36 -9.46 -21.38
CA GLU A 591 20.38 -9.89 -22.79
C GLU A 591 19.01 -9.76 -23.48
N GLY A 592 17.94 -9.53 -22.71
CA GLY A 592 16.58 -9.46 -23.23
C GLY A 592 16.05 -10.82 -23.71
N ASP A 593 16.48 -11.93 -23.07
CA ASP A 593 16.17 -13.32 -23.47
C ASP A 593 14.74 -13.69 -23.05
N TYR A 594 13.77 -13.35 -23.93
CA TYR A 594 12.34 -13.59 -23.67
C TYR A 594 12.02 -15.08 -23.45
N GLU A 595 12.57 -15.98 -24.28
CA GLU A 595 12.21 -17.39 -24.21
C GLU A 595 12.73 -18.05 -22.92
N ALA A 596 13.93 -17.70 -22.47
CA ALA A 596 14.42 -18.18 -21.18
C ALA A 596 13.64 -17.59 -20.01
N GLY A 597 13.25 -16.31 -20.07
CA GLY A 597 12.43 -15.66 -19.06
C GLY A 597 11.03 -16.29 -18.96
N LYS A 598 10.38 -16.50 -20.09
CA LYS A 598 9.09 -17.19 -20.20
C LYS A 598 9.17 -18.61 -19.63
N ALA A 599 10.15 -19.40 -20.07
CA ALA A 599 10.33 -20.78 -19.62
C ALA A 599 10.51 -20.85 -18.08
N LEU A 600 11.30 -19.94 -17.52
CA LEU A 600 11.57 -19.89 -16.09
C LEU A 600 10.28 -19.58 -15.29
N VAL A 601 9.52 -18.55 -15.69
CA VAL A 601 8.29 -18.15 -15.00
C VAL A 601 7.19 -19.20 -15.14
N GLU A 602 6.95 -19.70 -16.34
CA GLU A 602 5.88 -20.68 -16.60
C GLU A 602 6.16 -22.02 -15.90
N THR A 603 7.44 -22.43 -15.78
CA THR A 603 7.80 -23.68 -15.11
C THR A 603 7.63 -23.58 -13.59
N TYR A 604 8.10 -22.48 -12.97
CA TYR A 604 8.25 -22.41 -11.51
C TYR A 604 7.31 -21.43 -10.83
N GLY A 605 6.79 -20.44 -11.55
CA GLY A 605 6.04 -19.32 -10.95
C GLY A 605 4.52 -19.40 -11.03
N VAL A 606 3.95 -20.32 -11.82
CA VAL A 606 2.52 -20.29 -12.19
C VAL A 606 1.73 -21.47 -11.61
N ASN A 607 2.32 -22.65 -11.54
CA ASN A 607 1.61 -23.89 -11.25
C ASN A 607 1.42 -24.11 -9.75
N VAL A 608 0.26 -24.65 -9.38
CA VAL A 608 -0.13 -24.97 -8.00
C VAL A 608 -0.43 -26.44 -7.89
N ASP A 609 0.17 -27.13 -6.90
CA ASP A 609 -0.20 -28.51 -6.55
C ASP A 609 -1.59 -28.50 -5.89
N PRO A 610 -2.63 -29.08 -6.51
CA PRO A 610 -4.00 -29.02 -5.99
C PRO A 610 -4.19 -29.78 -4.67
N VAL A 611 -3.40 -30.83 -4.42
CA VAL A 611 -3.49 -31.63 -3.19
C VAL A 611 -2.90 -30.84 -2.02
N LEU A 612 -1.71 -30.27 -2.21
CA LEU A 612 -1.07 -29.40 -1.22
C LEU A 612 -1.90 -28.14 -0.96
N HIS A 613 -2.42 -27.52 -2.01
CA HIS A 613 -3.27 -26.32 -1.89
C HIS A 613 -4.51 -26.60 -1.03
N LYS A 614 -5.21 -27.70 -1.28
CA LYS A 614 -6.37 -28.10 -0.46
C LYS A 614 -5.98 -28.27 1.01
N GLU A 615 -4.88 -28.98 1.31
CA GLU A 615 -4.39 -29.15 2.67
C GLU A 615 -4.14 -27.78 3.35
N ILE A 616 -3.47 -26.87 2.64
CA ILE A 616 -3.13 -25.54 3.16
C ILE A 616 -4.41 -24.74 3.46
N LEU A 617 -5.39 -24.73 2.55
CA LEU A 617 -6.65 -24.02 2.76
C LEU A 617 -7.44 -24.55 3.95
N GLU A 618 -7.48 -25.89 4.13
CA GLU A 618 -8.15 -26.53 5.28
C GLU A 618 -7.46 -26.17 6.61
N ARG A 619 -6.13 -26.08 6.62
CA ARG A 619 -5.35 -25.67 7.79
C ARG A 619 -5.54 -24.19 8.09
N PHE A 620 -5.49 -23.35 7.08
CA PHE A 620 -5.68 -21.91 7.20
C PHE A 620 -7.08 -21.55 7.70
N ALA A 621 -8.12 -22.21 7.19
CA ALA A 621 -9.49 -21.97 7.62
C ALA A 621 -9.71 -22.16 9.12
N LYS A 622 -8.98 -23.11 9.75
CA LYS A 622 -9.04 -23.36 11.20
C LYS A 622 -8.46 -22.23 12.04
N LEU A 623 -7.61 -21.37 11.46
CA LEU A 623 -7.01 -20.24 12.16
C LEU A 623 -7.98 -19.04 12.26
N GLY A 624 -9.05 -19.02 11.48
CA GLY A 624 -10.03 -17.93 11.48
C GLY A 624 -9.46 -16.57 11.03
N ILE A 625 -8.33 -16.57 10.32
CA ILE A 625 -7.65 -15.35 9.86
C ILE A 625 -8.43 -14.74 8.70
N LYS A 626 -8.72 -13.44 8.81
CA LYS A 626 -9.35 -12.69 7.71
C LYS A 626 -8.33 -12.41 6.59
N PRO A 627 -8.71 -12.59 5.31
CA PRO A 627 -7.79 -12.45 4.19
C PRO A 627 -7.33 -11.00 3.97
N TYR A 628 -8.22 -10.03 4.17
CA TYR A 628 -7.92 -8.63 3.92
C TYR A 628 -7.79 -7.82 5.21
N LYS A 629 -6.95 -6.79 5.15
CA LYS A 629 -6.63 -5.95 6.30
C LYS A 629 -6.59 -4.49 5.89
N GLY A 630 -6.91 -3.62 6.84
CA GLY A 630 -6.75 -2.18 6.70
C GLY A 630 -6.74 -1.51 8.06
N PHE A 631 -6.71 -0.19 8.08
CA PHE A 631 -6.39 0.55 9.29
C PHE A 631 -7.46 1.55 9.71
N ILE A 632 -7.66 1.62 11.02
CA ILE A 632 -8.27 2.76 11.69
C ILE A 632 -7.17 3.79 11.89
N GLN A 633 -7.36 4.98 11.35
CA GLN A 633 -6.35 6.04 11.37
C GLN A 633 -6.20 6.66 12.76
N PRO A 634 -5.00 7.01 13.20
CA PRO A 634 -4.82 7.89 14.34
C PRO A 634 -5.49 9.25 14.12
N LYS A 635 -5.85 9.92 15.21
CA LYS A 635 -6.49 11.24 15.17
C LYS A 635 -5.58 12.28 15.80
N LEU A 636 -5.22 13.30 15.05
CA LEU A 636 -4.53 14.46 15.59
C LEU A 636 -5.54 15.46 16.18
N VAL A 637 -5.29 15.89 17.39
CA VAL A 637 -6.16 16.83 18.13
C VAL A 637 -5.35 18.06 18.52
N ALA A 638 -5.70 19.21 17.96
CA ALA A 638 -5.07 20.47 18.31
C ALA A 638 -5.50 20.94 19.71
N VAL A 639 -4.54 21.19 20.58
CA VAL A 639 -4.75 21.85 21.88
C VAL A 639 -4.57 23.37 21.66
N LYS A 640 -5.64 24.12 21.83
CA LYS A 640 -5.64 25.55 21.57
C LYS A 640 -5.46 26.38 22.83
N LYS A 641 -4.74 27.52 22.70
CA LYS A 641 -4.69 28.60 23.68
C LYS A 641 -5.08 29.89 22.97
N GLY A 642 -6.32 30.33 23.19
CA GLY A 642 -6.92 31.36 22.34
C GLY A 642 -7.10 30.85 20.89
N ASN A 643 -6.64 31.61 19.93
CA ASN A 643 -6.68 31.25 18.51
C ASN A 643 -5.48 30.39 18.05
N ASP A 644 -4.46 30.25 18.88
CA ASP A 644 -3.22 29.55 18.53
C ASP A 644 -3.23 28.11 18.97
N ILE A 645 -2.54 27.24 18.22
CA ILE A 645 -2.25 25.86 18.61
C ILE A 645 -1.06 25.89 19.55
N ALA A 646 -1.31 25.47 20.80
CA ALA A 646 -0.30 25.37 21.85
C ALA A 646 0.37 23.98 21.90
N ASP A 647 -0.32 22.94 21.42
CA ASP A 647 0.19 21.57 21.27
C ASP A 647 -0.71 20.77 20.32
N VAL A 648 -0.24 19.61 19.86
CA VAL A 648 -1.03 18.63 19.12
C VAL A 648 -0.86 17.26 19.77
N LYS A 649 -1.97 16.61 20.09
CA LYS A 649 -2.02 15.28 20.69
C LYS A 649 -2.45 14.24 19.68
N VAL A 650 -1.98 13.00 19.86
CA VAL A 650 -2.43 11.84 19.10
C VAL A 650 -3.42 11.05 19.92
N GLU A 651 -4.60 10.83 19.36
CA GLU A 651 -5.60 9.87 19.85
C GLU A 651 -5.60 8.65 18.94
N TYR A 652 -5.86 7.48 19.50
CA TYR A 652 -5.90 6.22 18.78
C TYR A 652 -7.32 5.62 18.83
N PRO A 653 -8.23 5.98 17.90
CA PRO A 653 -9.56 5.38 17.83
C PRO A 653 -9.47 3.86 17.68
N ASP A 654 -10.49 3.16 18.21
CA ASP A 654 -10.58 1.70 18.15
C ASP A 654 -11.84 1.22 17.41
N ASN A 655 -12.67 2.16 16.95
CA ASN A 655 -13.95 1.87 16.29
C ASN A 655 -13.99 2.50 14.90
N PHE A 656 -13.89 1.65 13.88
CA PHE A 656 -13.92 2.04 12.48
C PHE A 656 -15.21 2.75 12.07
N PHE A 657 -16.34 2.22 12.48
CA PHE A 657 -17.66 2.79 12.14
C PHE A 657 -17.81 4.21 12.69
N ARG A 658 -17.36 4.42 13.94
CA ARG A 658 -17.36 5.76 14.55
C ARG A 658 -16.44 6.70 13.78
N GLN A 659 -15.25 6.24 13.39
CA GLN A 659 -14.31 7.06 12.60
C GLN A 659 -14.91 7.46 11.26
N MET A 660 -15.57 6.53 10.55
CA MET A 660 -16.19 6.84 9.26
C MET A 660 -17.35 7.84 9.41
N MET A 661 -18.15 7.71 10.47
CA MET A 661 -19.22 8.67 10.79
C MET A 661 -18.65 10.06 11.15
N ASP A 662 -17.55 10.11 11.93
CA ASP A 662 -16.88 11.37 12.27
C ASP A 662 -16.29 12.02 11.00
N TYR A 663 -15.72 11.24 10.10
CA TYR A 663 -15.20 11.74 8.83
C TYR A 663 -16.31 12.28 7.92
N GLY A 664 -17.42 11.55 7.77
CA GLY A 664 -18.59 12.02 7.01
C GLY A 664 -19.13 13.34 7.51
N LYS A 665 -19.14 13.54 8.84
CA LYS A 665 -19.60 14.78 9.48
C LYS A 665 -18.63 15.95 9.29
N ASN A 666 -17.31 15.71 9.44
CA ASN A 666 -16.31 16.77 9.53
C ASN A 666 -15.67 17.11 8.18
N TYR A 667 -15.63 16.17 7.24
CA TYR A 667 -14.95 16.29 5.94
C TYR A 667 -15.86 15.99 4.74
N GLY A 668 -17.17 15.93 4.94
CA GLY A 668 -18.18 15.66 3.90
C GLY A 668 -18.51 16.92 3.09
N TYR A 669 -17.54 17.53 2.42
CA TYR A 669 -17.70 18.82 1.73
C TYR A 669 -18.37 18.71 0.36
N LEU A 670 -18.26 17.58 -0.32
CA LEU A 670 -18.76 17.45 -1.68
C LEU A 670 -20.28 17.22 -1.74
N PRO A 671 -20.99 17.82 -2.72
CA PRO A 671 -22.36 17.47 -3.03
C PRO A 671 -22.44 16.02 -3.57
N VAL A 672 -23.66 15.48 -3.72
CA VAL A 672 -23.83 14.14 -4.32
C VAL A 672 -23.65 14.11 -5.84
N LYS A 673 -23.61 15.25 -6.46
CA LYS A 673 -23.30 15.45 -7.89
C LYS A 673 -22.25 16.55 -8.00
N ASN A 674 -21.13 16.23 -8.63
CA ASN A 674 -20.01 17.15 -8.85
C ASN A 674 -19.85 17.49 -10.33
#